data_c0ed5b060f710bc51b632279b4f5f055
#
_entry.id   c0ed5b060f710bc51b632279b4f5f055
#
_cell.length_a   1.000
_cell.length_b   1.000
_cell.length_c   1.000
_cell.angle_alpha   90.00
_cell.angle_beta   90.00
_cell.angle_gamma   90.00
#
_symmetry.space_group_name_H-M   'P 1'
#
loop_
_entity.id
_entity.type
_entity.pdbx_description
1 polymer ?
#
loop_
_entity_poly.entity_id
_entity_poly.type
_entity_poly.pdbx_seq_one_letter_code
_entity_poly.pdbx_strand_id
1 'polypeptide(L)'
;MFKILFYNIIFSQSCDYFLSGKILDSHDDSNLIGAIVNIQGTNFFSQTNFEGEYLINGICPGAYVLVISHPNCKTIKKNIILVENKDVNFYLEHHVNELEEIVLQESKISRLRKSVQEVSLNINEVNSYGSNTLEEAINNIPGASILKTGNSISKPIIHGMYGSRVGIVTDGFRQYDQQWGPDHAPNIDFDSFETLQLIKGAAALKYGGDTSAGSIILSSKRKIPKDTLFGRSSINFESNGKGGKINSSLEKSFSNGFYINGDITAKKYGDFNTKNYILSNSGSEEASFSIDFGRDQINKGWNVKYSNYSIEPGILKTSHIGNIQDLFFALNSKEPTIINDFTYAVEAPKQLAKHQKIIFKYFKSIGNNSKFELGYNYQENKRKEFDLRRGGRTNIPVVDLSLKTHILNASLSGIEYKDYNFEIGINGIFQDNFSTPETGVKRLIPDYYKFESGIYLLGDYKKNNSFLFEWGLRLDYVAYDSKKYYYQSDWQDRNYDVLFQDFELYEVFNQILINSKFNYINLSAQTGISAMLSNTSKVNISYILSQRAPNPSELFSDGLHHAMAAIEYGNLGIKTETSHKFLVSLSTNSKKFNLLVEPYISKIFGYIFIEPTGLKQTIRGAFPVWTYDNTDTFLTGLDLSSKFSISEKLSFDFGASYVYAQDLNDNEPIILIPPFNSYQRIKYIPREENWSFEITNQIYFKQTRFPDSNFIFDFIENGSIVSKTVDISESPAGYNRLNAVFSIDLKNQKNIKSNLRIIGQNIINTNFRDYLNRMRFYASDLGRNIQIQLNFKY
;
A
#
# COMPACT_ATOMS: atom_id res chain seq x y z
N MET A 1 -67.51 69.75 0.80
CA MET A 1 -66.67 68.69 1.35
C MET A 1 -66.23 67.82 0.17
N PHE A 2 -65.10 68.13 -0.47
CA PHE A 2 -64.59 67.49 -1.67
C PHE A 2 -63.75 66.34 -1.26
N LYS A 3 -64.10 65.09 -1.62
CA LYS A 3 -63.22 63.89 -1.52
C LYS A 3 -62.38 63.78 -2.82
N ILE A 4 -61.08 63.96 -2.70
CA ILE A 4 -60.12 63.68 -3.79
C ILE A 4 -59.86 62.22 -3.75
N LEU A 5 -60.22 61.47 -4.82
CA LEU A 5 -59.76 60.10 -5.04
C LEU A 5 -58.44 60.14 -5.70
N PHE A 6 -57.36 59.57 -4.99
CA PHE A 6 -56.04 59.24 -5.56
C PHE A 6 -56.16 57.92 -6.32
N TYR A 7 -56.05 57.95 -7.63
CA TYR A 7 -55.79 56.76 -8.46
C TYR A 7 -54.35 56.48 -8.36
N ASN A 8 -54.01 55.32 -7.71
CA ASN A 8 -52.64 54.68 -7.84
C ASN A 8 -52.60 54.00 -9.19
N ILE A 9 -51.86 54.55 -10.13
CA ILE A 9 -51.51 53.88 -11.37
C ILE A 9 -50.37 52.84 -10.99
N ILE A 10 -50.77 51.62 -10.88
CA ILE A 10 -49.78 50.48 -10.77
C ILE A 10 -49.22 50.29 -12.16
N PHE A 11 -47.98 50.75 -12.39
CA PHE A 11 -47.20 50.31 -13.55
C PHE A 11 -46.78 48.84 -13.31
N SER A 12 -47.46 47.93 -14.01
CA SER A 12 -46.93 46.55 -14.16
C SER A 12 -45.66 46.61 -14.99
N GLN A 13 -44.52 46.43 -14.34
CA GLN A 13 -43.29 46.23 -15.07
C GLN A 13 -43.37 44.84 -15.74
N SER A 14 -43.26 44.80 -17.08
CA SER A 14 -43.12 43.54 -17.80
C SER A 14 -41.76 42.92 -17.50
N CYS A 15 -41.76 41.65 -17.01
CA CYS A 15 -40.56 40.91 -16.68
C CYS A 15 -40.20 39.98 -17.86
N ASP A 16 -39.86 40.58 -19.01
CA ASP A 16 -39.69 39.86 -20.29
C ASP A 16 -38.22 39.77 -20.76
N TYR A 17 -37.29 40.20 -19.92
CA TYR A 17 -35.89 40.15 -20.29
C TYR A 17 -35.29 38.76 -20.09
N PHE A 18 -34.26 38.45 -20.92
CA PHE A 18 -33.45 37.25 -20.75
C PHE A 18 -31.97 37.60 -20.61
N LEU A 19 -31.28 36.72 -19.93
CA LEU A 19 -29.81 36.69 -19.78
C LEU A 19 -29.29 35.38 -20.35
N SER A 20 -28.46 35.49 -21.39
CA SER A 20 -27.81 34.32 -22.03
C SER A 20 -26.30 34.49 -22.08
N GLY A 21 -25.60 33.46 -22.50
CA GLY A 21 -24.17 33.46 -22.74
C GLY A 21 -23.54 32.11 -22.54
N LYS A 22 -22.20 32.05 -22.50
CA LYS A 22 -21.40 30.86 -22.28
C LYS A 22 -20.61 30.97 -20.99
N ILE A 23 -20.43 29.81 -20.36
CA ILE A 23 -19.46 29.67 -19.26
C ILE A 23 -18.25 28.88 -19.80
N LEU A 24 -17.09 29.50 -19.72
CA LEU A 24 -15.83 29.00 -20.30
C LEU A 24 -14.78 28.85 -19.21
N ASP A 25 -13.83 27.95 -19.43
CA ASP A 25 -12.62 27.83 -18.59
C ASP A 25 -11.67 28.99 -18.92
N SER A 26 -11.15 29.67 -17.91
CA SER A 26 -10.26 30.83 -18.09
C SER A 26 -8.86 30.47 -18.61
N HIS A 27 -8.51 29.16 -18.68
CA HIS A 27 -7.18 28.74 -19.08
C HIS A 27 -7.10 28.27 -20.54
N ASP A 28 -8.20 27.69 -21.05
CA ASP A 28 -8.19 27.07 -22.38
C ASP A 28 -9.45 27.35 -23.22
N ASP A 29 -10.30 28.28 -22.76
CA ASP A 29 -11.58 28.64 -23.38
C ASP A 29 -12.53 27.47 -23.63
N SER A 30 -12.33 26.35 -22.94
CA SER A 30 -13.21 25.19 -23.08
C SER A 30 -14.55 25.41 -22.40
N ASN A 31 -15.62 24.85 -22.99
CA ASN A 31 -16.98 24.96 -22.47
C ASN A 31 -17.13 24.24 -21.10
N LEU A 32 -17.61 24.93 -20.07
CA LEU A 32 -17.90 24.36 -18.77
C LEU A 32 -19.33 23.83 -18.74
N ILE A 33 -19.49 22.54 -18.95
CA ILE A 33 -20.75 21.82 -18.97
C ILE A 33 -21.27 21.62 -17.54
N GLY A 34 -22.55 21.95 -17.28
CA GLY A 34 -23.13 21.75 -15.97
C GLY A 34 -22.82 22.86 -14.96
N ALA A 35 -22.21 23.98 -15.40
CA ALA A 35 -22.08 25.17 -14.60
C ALA A 35 -23.45 25.78 -14.28
N ILE A 36 -23.62 26.32 -13.08
CA ILE A 36 -24.89 26.92 -12.63
C ILE A 36 -24.72 28.42 -12.56
N VAL A 37 -25.59 29.14 -13.25
CA VAL A 37 -25.76 30.62 -13.15
C VAL A 37 -27.02 30.86 -12.35
N ASN A 38 -26.92 31.47 -11.17
CA ASN A 38 -28.03 31.76 -10.27
C ASN A 38 -28.07 33.26 -9.95
N ILE A 39 -29.30 33.85 -9.98
CA ILE A 39 -29.51 35.23 -9.51
C ILE A 39 -29.77 35.20 -8.00
N GLN A 40 -28.81 35.74 -7.24
CA GLN A 40 -28.83 35.69 -5.77
C GLN A 40 -30.12 36.28 -5.20
N GLY A 41 -30.79 35.52 -4.32
CA GLY A 41 -32.01 35.95 -3.65
C GLY A 41 -33.29 35.73 -4.47
N THR A 42 -33.21 35.03 -5.60
CA THR A 42 -34.36 34.68 -6.46
C THR A 42 -34.35 33.20 -6.78
N ASN A 43 -35.41 32.71 -7.43
CA ASN A 43 -35.51 31.35 -7.95
C ASN A 43 -35.02 31.22 -9.41
N PHE A 44 -34.45 32.28 -9.98
CA PHE A 44 -33.96 32.28 -11.33
C PHE A 44 -32.57 31.67 -11.40
N PHE A 45 -32.43 30.52 -12.10
CA PHE A 45 -31.14 29.89 -12.38
C PHE A 45 -31.17 29.16 -13.72
N SER A 46 -30.00 28.88 -14.29
CA SER A 46 -29.81 28.07 -15.45
C SER A 46 -28.57 27.22 -15.28
N GLN A 47 -28.58 26.02 -15.86
CA GLN A 47 -27.44 25.13 -15.94
C GLN A 47 -26.94 25.07 -17.39
N THR A 48 -25.64 25.16 -17.60
CA THR A 48 -25.07 25.15 -18.95
C THR A 48 -25.22 23.77 -19.64
N ASN A 49 -25.53 23.84 -20.96
CA ASN A 49 -25.62 22.69 -21.84
C ASN A 49 -24.21 22.16 -22.26
N PHE A 50 -24.18 21.22 -23.24
CA PHE A 50 -22.92 20.63 -23.75
C PHE A 50 -22.04 21.66 -24.46
N GLU A 51 -22.61 22.74 -25.00
CA GLU A 51 -21.92 23.85 -25.64
C GLU A 51 -21.51 24.94 -24.64
N GLY A 52 -21.70 24.69 -23.32
CA GLY A 52 -21.43 25.65 -22.24
C GLY A 52 -22.42 26.81 -22.16
N GLU A 53 -23.54 26.76 -22.87
CA GLU A 53 -24.52 27.86 -22.99
C GLU A 53 -25.54 27.82 -21.84
N TYR A 54 -25.89 28.98 -21.33
CA TYR A 54 -26.95 29.17 -20.36
C TYR A 54 -27.99 30.20 -20.86
N LEU A 55 -29.23 30.08 -20.39
CA LEU A 55 -30.33 30.99 -20.67
C LEU A 55 -31.25 31.09 -19.46
N ILE A 56 -31.47 32.31 -18.96
CA ILE A 56 -32.43 32.65 -17.91
C ILE A 56 -33.46 33.62 -18.50
N ASN A 57 -34.74 33.25 -18.53
CA ASN A 57 -35.82 34.03 -19.09
C ASN A 57 -36.70 34.62 -17.99
N GLY A 58 -37.47 35.64 -18.33
CA GLY A 58 -38.52 36.16 -17.47
C GLY A 58 -38.00 37.09 -16.34
N ILE A 59 -36.84 37.72 -16.55
CA ILE A 59 -36.18 38.57 -15.55
C ILE A 59 -36.77 39.99 -15.67
N CYS A 60 -37.11 40.62 -14.56
CA CYS A 60 -37.52 42.02 -14.52
C CYS A 60 -36.32 42.94 -14.67
N PRO A 61 -36.48 44.19 -15.15
CA PRO A 61 -35.41 45.19 -15.16
C PRO A 61 -34.92 45.47 -13.73
N GLY A 62 -33.61 45.42 -13.50
CA GLY A 62 -33.05 45.65 -12.16
C GLY A 62 -31.57 45.41 -12.08
N ALA A 63 -31.03 45.68 -10.90
CA ALA A 63 -29.64 45.33 -10.56
C ALA A 63 -29.59 44.00 -9.81
N TYR A 64 -28.79 43.07 -10.29
CA TYR A 64 -28.71 41.70 -9.77
C TYR A 64 -27.30 41.29 -9.46
N VAL A 65 -27.14 40.35 -8.53
CA VAL A 65 -25.90 39.68 -8.27
C VAL A 65 -26.00 38.26 -8.84
N LEU A 66 -25.23 37.96 -9.84
CA LEU A 66 -25.10 36.62 -10.37
C LEU A 66 -24.08 35.82 -9.56
N VAL A 67 -24.43 34.61 -9.20
CA VAL A 67 -23.52 33.61 -8.60
C VAL A 67 -23.30 32.51 -9.63
N ILE A 68 -22.08 32.42 -10.16
CA ILE A 68 -21.71 31.43 -11.18
C ILE A 68 -20.81 30.39 -10.51
N SER A 69 -21.22 29.15 -10.53
CA SER A 69 -20.55 28.02 -9.88
C SER A 69 -20.43 26.82 -10.80
N HIS A 70 -19.34 26.10 -10.64
CA HIS A 70 -19.11 24.81 -11.28
C HIS A 70 -18.38 23.91 -10.26
N PRO A 71 -18.62 22.57 -10.23
CA PRO A 71 -18.04 21.68 -9.22
C PRO A 71 -16.51 21.72 -9.12
N ASN A 72 -15.84 22.03 -10.23
CA ASN A 72 -14.39 22.04 -10.32
C ASN A 72 -13.78 23.45 -10.43
N CYS A 73 -14.58 24.51 -10.22
CA CYS A 73 -14.14 25.89 -10.40
C CYS A 73 -14.49 26.75 -9.18
N LYS A 74 -13.69 27.80 -8.94
CA LYS A 74 -13.98 28.77 -7.91
C LYS A 74 -15.25 29.53 -8.27
N THR A 75 -16.22 29.52 -7.36
CA THR A 75 -17.47 30.28 -7.52
C THR A 75 -17.18 31.78 -7.60
N ILE A 76 -17.68 32.44 -8.62
CA ILE A 76 -17.58 33.90 -8.78
C ILE A 76 -18.92 34.57 -8.57
N LYS A 77 -18.89 35.84 -8.11
CA LYS A 77 -20.04 36.71 -8.02
C LYS A 77 -19.81 37.93 -8.92
N LYS A 78 -20.81 38.23 -9.75
CA LYS A 78 -20.79 39.39 -10.65
C LYS A 78 -22.06 40.24 -10.52
N ASN A 79 -21.90 41.54 -10.39
CA ASN A 79 -23.01 42.48 -10.42
C ASN A 79 -23.38 42.73 -11.89
N ILE A 80 -24.65 42.66 -12.20
CA ILE A 80 -25.21 42.99 -13.53
C ILE A 80 -26.41 43.89 -13.39
N ILE A 81 -26.56 44.87 -14.27
CA ILE A 81 -27.76 45.69 -14.43
C ILE A 81 -28.44 45.20 -15.70
N LEU A 82 -29.67 44.71 -15.56
CA LEU A 82 -30.47 44.21 -16.67
C LEU A 82 -31.58 45.23 -16.95
N VAL A 83 -31.47 45.95 -18.05
CA VAL A 83 -32.47 46.91 -18.57
C VAL A 83 -32.84 46.58 -20.01
N GLU A 84 -32.20 45.59 -20.59
CA GLU A 84 -32.39 45.01 -21.92
C GLU A 84 -31.89 43.56 -21.92
N ASN A 85 -32.21 42.78 -22.95
CA ASN A 85 -31.67 41.42 -23.13
C ASN A 85 -30.16 41.47 -23.22
N LYS A 86 -29.49 40.60 -22.45
CA LYS A 86 -28.03 40.59 -22.42
C LYS A 86 -27.48 39.18 -22.73
N ASP A 87 -26.44 39.18 -23.55
CA ASP A 87 -25.58 38.03 -23.78
C ASP A 87 -24.22 38.29 -23.14
N VAL A 88 -23.85 37.46 -22.13
CA VAL A 88 -22.62 37.66 -21.33
C VAL A 88 -21.92 36.35 -21.08
N ASN A 89 -20.67 36.25 -21.52
CA ASN A 89 -19.82 35.12 -21.24
C ASN A 89 -19.09 35.32 -19.91
N PHE A 90 -18.96 34.23 -19.14
CA PHE A 90 -18.19 34.22 -17.91
C PHE A 90 -17.08 33.19 -17.99
N TYR A 91 -15.96 33.56 -17.42
CA TYR A 91 -14.79 32.72 -17.34
C TYR A 91 -14.60 32.29 -15.89
N LEU A 92 -14.57 30.97 -15.64
CA LEU A 92 -14.28 30.40 -14.34
C LEU A 92 -12.87 29.84 -14.34
N GLU A 93 -12.13 30.16 -13.29
CA GLU A 93 -10.83 29.59 -13.08
C GLU A 93 -10.99 28.16 -12.57
N HIS A 94 -10.51 27.19 -13.36
CA HIS A 94 -10.46 25.80 -12.99
C HIS A 94 -9.36 25.61 -11.96
N HIS A 95 -9.72 25.69 -10.70
CA HIS A 95 -8.81 25.27 -9.64
C HIS A 95 -8.89 23.75 -9.55
N VAL A 96 -7.89 23.07 -10.05
CA VAL A 96 -7.42 21.85 -9.42
C VAL A 96 -6.93 22.32 -8.06
N ASN A 97 -7.76 22.29 -7.05
CA ASN A 97 -7.33 22.54 -5.69
C ASN A 97 -6.30 21.49 -5.31
N GLU A 98 -5.04 21.77 -5.55
CA GLU A 98 -3.95 21.22 -4.79
C GLU A 98 -3.98 21.91 -3.42
N LEU A 99 -4.84 21.50 -2.55
CA LEU A 99 -4.74 21.84 -1.14
C LEU A 99 -5.35 20.71 -0.34
N GLU A 100 -4.43 19.99 0.32
CA GLU A 100 -4.53 19.73 1.74
C GLU A 100 -5.93 19.62 2.29
N GLU A 101 -6.47 18.46 2.02
CA GLU A 101 -7.33 17.82 2.97
C GLU A 101 -7.09 16.33 2.80
N ILE A 102 -6.86 15.65 3.93
CA ILE A 102 -7.36 14.29 4.05
C ILE A 102 -8.88 14.44 3.90
N VAL A 103 -9.30 14.86 2.72
CA VAL A 103 -10.68 14.80 2.30
C VAL A 103 -10.88 13.38 1.86
N LEU A 104 -11.70 12.70 2.62
CA LEU A 104 -12.46 11.57 2.14
C LEU A 104 -13.20 12.03 0.86
N GLN A 105 -12.50 12.13 -0.27
CA GLN A 105 -13.13 12.31 -1.57
C GLN A 105 -13.84 11.01 -1.89
N GLU A 106 -15.13 11.03 -1.69
CA GLU A 106 -16.01 10.05 -2.31
C GLU A 106 -15.81 10.13 -3.84
N SER A 107 -14.91 9.30 -4.36
CA SER A 107 -14.96 9.03 -5.79
C SER A 107 -16.29 8.35 -6.07
N LYS A 108 -17.12 8.92 -6.91
CA LYS A 108 -18.41 8.35 -7.36
C LYS A 108 -18.30 6.96 -8.01
N ILE A 109 -17.13 6.36 -8.07
CA ILE A 109 -16.85 5.12 -8.83
C ILE A 109 -16.70 3.89 -7.96
N SER A 110 -16.38 4.02 -6.69
CA SER A 110 -16.60 2.93 -5.78
C SER A 110 -17.50 3.48 -4.68
N ARG A 111 -18.72 3.00 -4.63
CA ARG A 111 -19.52 2.98 -3.42
C ARG A 111 -18.80 2.03 -2.48
N LEU A 112 -17.58 2.42 -2.07
CA LEU A 112 -16.77 1.70 -1.13
C LEU A 112 -17.56 1.64 0.17
N ARG A 113 -17.61 0.49 0.68
CA ARG A 113 -18.35 0.13 1.86
C ARG A 113 -17.76 0.89 3.02
N LYS A 114 -18.60 1.71 3.67
CA LYS A 114 -18.19 2.76 4.60
C LYS A 114 -18.17 2.33 6.06
N SER A 115 -18.41 1.06 6.35
CA SER A 115 -18.36 0.52 7.71
C SER A 115 -16.93 0.28 8.21
N VAL A 116 -15.94 0.43 7.33
CA VAL A 116 -14.51 0.39 7.67
C VAL A 116 -13.87 1.70 7.28
N GLN A 117 -12.99 2.20 8.14
CA GLN A 117 -12.21 3.39 7.84
C GLN A 117 -11.19 3.09 6.75
N GLU A 118 -11.20 3.91 5.71
CA GLU A 118 -10.27 3.88 4.61
C GLU A 118 -9.35 5.10 4.71
N VAL A 119 -8.04 4.86 4.63
CA VAL A 119 -7.05 5.94 4.49
C VAL A 119 -6.62 6.00 3.05
N SER A 120 -6.93 7.11 2.37
CA SER A 120 -6.53 7.34 0.98
C SER A 120 -5.49 8.45 0.93
N LEU A 121 -4.35 8.16 0.30
CA LEU A 121 -3.25 9.11 0.10
C LEU A 121 -3.02 9.30 -1.39
N ASN A 122 -2.77 10.54 -1.80
CA ASN A 122 -2.25 10.81 -3.13
C ASN A 122 -0.75 10.48 -3.17
N ILE A 123 -0.27 9.86 -4.24
CA ILE A 123 1.16 9.49 -4.37
C ILE A 123 2.08 10.73 -4.30
N ASN A 124 1.65 11.89 -4.79
CA ASN A 124 2.44 13.11 -4.64
C ASN A 124 2.61 13.53 -3.17
N GLU A 125 1.59 13.29 -2.33
CA GLU A 125 1.66 13.52 -0.89
C GLU A 125 2.61 12.52 -0.23
N VAL A 126 2.50 11.25 -0.59
CA VAL A 126 3.41 10.19 -0.13
C VAL A 126 4.85 10.50 -0.48
N ASN A 127 5.12 10.90 -1.72
CA ASN A 127 6.45 11.28 -2.18
C ASN A 127 6.98 12.54 -1.48
N SER A 128 6.11 13.38 -0.89
CA SER A 128 6.54 14.55 -0.14
C SER A 128 7.29 14.22 1.15
N TYR A 129 7.13 13.01 1.67
CA TYR A 129 7.86 12.50 2.84
C TYR A 129 9.18 11.80 2.48
N GLY A 130 9.56 11.79 1.20
CA GLY A 130 10.80 11.16 0.73
C GLY A 130 10.75 9.63 0.76
N SER A 131 9.56 9.04 0.63
CA SER A 131 9.40 7.59 0.59
C SER A 131 9.94 7.02 -0.72
N ASN A 132 10.76 6.00 -0.64
CA ASN A 132 11.34 5.30 -1.78
C ASN A 132 10.66 3.96 -2.06
N THR A 133 9.96 3.41 -1.06
CA THR A 133 9.22 2.15 -1.16
C THR A 133 7.76 2.31 -0.75
N LEU A 134 6.92 1.37 -1.16
CA LEU A 134 5.51 1.30 -0.79
C LEU A 134 5.34 1.26 0.75
N GLU A 135 6.18 0.50 1.44
CA GLU A 135 6.12 0.30 2.88
C GLU A 135 6.49 1.58 3.64
N GLU A 136 7.49 2.31 3.16
CA GLU A 136 7.83 3.62 3.73
C GLU A 136 6.67 4.61 3.57
N ALA A 137 5.95 4.52 2.45
CA ALA A 137 4.77 5.33 2.19
C ALA A 137 3.67 5.15 3.23
N ILE A 138 3.39 3.91 3.62
CA ILE A 138 2.34 3.60 4.59
C ILE A 138 2.77 3.73 6.05
N ASN A 139 4.07 3.78 6.35
CA ASN A 139 4.60 3.82 7.73
C ASN A 139 4.22 5.09 8.52
N ASN A 140 3.71 6.11 7.84
CA ASN A 140 3.16 7.31 8.47
C ASN A 140 1.67 7.18 8.83
N ILE A 141 1.05 6.02 8.57
CA ILE A 141 -0.35 5.74 8.89
C ILE A 141 -0.38 4.94 10.21
N PRO A 142 -1.09 5.40 11.26
CA PRO A 142 -1.25 4.62 12.48
C PRO A 142 -1.80 3.21 12.21
N GLY A 143 -1.24 2.20 12.90
CA GLY A 143 -1.55 0.78 12.67
C GLY A 143 -0.79 0.12 11.53
N ALA A 144 -0.02 0.88 10.75
CA ALA A 144 0.91 0.36 9.77
C ALA A 144 2.35 0.44 10.29
N SER A 145 3.16 -0.54 9.94
CA SER A 145 4.60 -0.64 10.26
C SER A 145 5.32 -1.39 9.14
N ILE A 146 6.62 -1.54 9.26
CA ILE A 146 7.45 -2.17 8.22
C ILE A 146 8.27 -3.30 8.83
N LEU A 147 8.14 -4.51 8.29
CA LEU A 147 9.10 -5.60 8.52
C LEU A 147 10.25 -5.43 7.53
N LYS A 148 11.47 -5.35 8.02
CA LYS A 148 12.68 -5.14 7.20
C LYS A 148 13.62 -6.33 7.24
N THR A 149 14.30 -6.56 6.12
CA THR A 149 15.48 -7.42 6.03
C THR A 149 16.59 -6.59 5.40
N GLY A 150 17.35 -5.91 6.24
CA GLY A 150 18.28 -4.87 5.81
C GLY A 150 17.57 -3.61 5.32
N ASN A 151 18.14 -2.92 4.32
CA ASN A 151 17.68 -1.60 3.89
C ASN A 151 16.77 -1.63 2.66
N SER A 152 16.87 -2.68 1.84
CA SER A 152 16.23 -2.72 0.51
C SER A 152 15.10 -3.75 0.41
N ILE A 153 14.91 -4.57 1.44
CA ILE A 153 13.86 -5.59 1.48
C ILE A 153 12.91 -5.24 2.61
N SER A 154 11.66 -4.94 2.28
CA SER A 154 10.65 -4.56 3.27
C SER A 154 9.29 -5.14 2.93
N LYS A 155 8.47 -5.37 3.98
CA LYS A 155 7.07 -5.79 3.87
C LYS A 155 6.17 -4.97 4.76
N PRO A 156 4.93 -4.68 4.31
CA PRO A 156 3.97 -3.99 5.15
C PRO A 156 3.48 -4.88 6.30
N ILE A 157 3.37 -4.25 7.47
CA ILE A 157 2.67 -4.80 8.64
C ILE A 157 1.44 -3.93 8.87
N ILE A 158 0.28 -4.55 9.08
CA ILE A 158 -0.96 -3.88 9.45
C ILE A 158 -1.49 -4.56 10.71
N HIS A 159 -1.74 -3.79 11.79
CA HIS A 159 -2.20 -4.31 13.08
C HIS A 159 -1.37 -5.50 13.61
N GLY A 160 -0.04 -5.44 13.46
CA GLY A 160 0.88 -6.51 13.89
C GLY A 160 0.95 -7.73 12.96
N MET A 161 0.17 -7.77 11.88
CA MET A 161 0.12 -8.90 10.94
C MET A 161 0.80 -8.55 9.62
N TYR A 162 1.50 -9.50 9.01
CA TYR A 162 2.25 -9.35 7.76
C TYR A 162 2.09 -10.57 6.83
N GLY A 163 2.78 -10.55 5.70
CA GLY A 163 2.79 -11.64 4.71
C GLY A 163 1.47 -11.72 3.95
N SER A 164 0.96 -12.93 3.73
CA SER A 164 -0.27 -13.17 2.97
C SER A 164 -1.54 -12.58 3.59
N ARG A 165 -1.50 -12.22 4.89
CA ARG A 165 -2.60 -11.53 5.59
C ARG A 165 -2.80 -10.08 5.14
N VAL A 166 -1.78 -9.48 4.50
CA VAL A 166 -1.86 -8.15 3.90
C VAL A 166 -2.02 -8.30 2.40
N GLY A 167 -3.19 -7.95 1.89
CA GLY A 167 -3.45 -7.93 0.45
C GLY A 167 -2.78 -6.73 -0.21
N ILE A 168 -2.05 -6.93 -1.31
CA ILE A 168 -1.56 -5.84 -2.15
C ILE A 168 -2.26 -5.96 -3.49
N VAL A 169 -2.95 -4.89 -3.88
CA VAL A 169 -3.81 -4.83 -5.06
C VAL A 169 -3.36 -3.69 -5.96
N THR A 170 -3.08 -4.00 -7.21
CA THR A 170 -2.69 -3.02 -8.23
C THR A 170 -3.72 -3.03 -9.34
N ASP A 171 -4.35 -1.86 -9.59
CA ASP A 171 -5.39 -1.70 -10.63
C ASP A 171 -6.50 -2.77 -10.59
N GLY A 172 -6.91 -3.17 -9.36
CA GLY A 172 -7.99 -4.14 -9.13
C GLY A 172 -7.58 -5.61 -9.13
N PHE A 173 -6.30 -5.92 -9.31
CA PHE A 173 -5.77 -7.28 -9.24
C PHE A 173 -4.77 -7.45 -8.10
N ARG A 174 -4.89 -8.55 -7.38
CA ARG A 174 -3.93 -8.91 -6.33
C ARG A 174 -2.56 -9.18 -6.94
N GLN A 175 -1.52 -8.72 -6.28
CA GLN A 175 -0.13 -8.99 -6.62
C GLN A 175 0.32 -10.30 -5.99
N TYR A 176 0.89 -11.20 -6.82
CA TYR A 176 1.40 -12.50 -6.40
C TYR A 176 2.90 -12.57 -6.65
N ASP A 177 3.71 -12.16 -5.66
CA ASP A 177 5.17 -12.15 -5.70
C ASP A 177 5.80 -12.36 -4.32
N GLN A 178 4.98 -12.68 -3.30
CA GLN A 178 5.38 -12.82 -1.91
C GLN A 178 5.21 -14.24 -1.35
N GLN A 179 4.96 -15.23 -2.25
CA GLN A 179 4.65 -16.60 -1.86
C GLN A 179 5.87 -17.39 -1.38
N TRP A 180 7.06 -16.86 -1.56
CA TRP A 180 8.33 -17.55 -1.30
C TRP A 180 8.92 -17.25 0.09
N GLY A 181 8.29 -16.43 0.92
CA GLY A 181 8.73 -16.17 2.28
C GLY A 181 8.56 -14.71 2.73
N PRO A 182 8.82 -14.43 4.01
CA PRO A 182 8.67 -13.10 4.59
C PRO A 182 9.74 -12.10 4.09
N ASP A 183 10.86 -12.57 3.55
CA ASP A 183 12.00 -11.74 3.17
C ASP A 183 12.04 -11.39 1.68
N HIS A 184 10.88 -11.30 1.07
CA HIS A 184 10.71 -10.89 -0.31
C HIS A 184 9.80 -9.66 -0.38
N ALA A 185 10.37 -8.51 -0.73
CA ALA A 185 9.61 -7.27 -0.91
C ALA A 185 8.61 -7.38 -2.08
N PRO A 186 7.49 -6.66 -2.03
CA PRO A 186 6.62 -6.48 -3.17
C PRO A 186 7.35 -5.81 -4.33
N ASN A 187 7.27 -6.40 -5.52
CA ASN A 187 7.93 -5.86 -6.71
C ASN A 187 6.99 -4.87 -7.41
N ILE A 188 6.91 -3.65 -6.89
CA ILE A 188 5.97 -2.62 -7.32
C ILE A 188 6.67 -1.28 -7.46
N ASP A 189 6.54 -0.66 -8.62
CA ASP A 189 6.79 0.77 -8.77
C ASP A 189 5.55 1.55 -8.34
N PHE A 190 5.52 2.02 -7.09
CA PHE A 190 4.37 2.76 -6.57
C PHE A 190 4.25 4.17 -7.17
N ASP A 191 5.32 4.75 -7.73
CA ASP A 191 5.32 6.04 -8.42
C ASP A 191 4.47 6.03 -9.71
N SER A 192 4.22 4.84 -10.29
CA SER A 192 3.37 4.67 -11.49
C SER A 192 1.86 4.78 -11.20
N PHE A 193 1.47 4.87 -9.93
CA PHE A 193 0.07 5.02 -9.50
C PHE A 193 -0.24 6.46 -9.10
N GLU A 194 -1.51 6.78 -8.88
CA GLU A 194 -1.95 8.08 -8.39
C GLU A 194 -2.41 8.05 -6.96
N THR A 195 -3.11 6.98 -6.57
CA THR A 195 -3.65 6.84 -5.23
C THR A 195 -3.18 5.54 -4.57
N LEU A 196 -2.89 5.67 -3.28
CA LEU A 196 -2.65 4.58 -2.36
C LEU A 196 -3.77 4.59 -1.33
N GLN A 197 -4.49 3.48 -1.20
CA GLN A 197 -5.54 3.30 -0.21
C GLN A 197 -5.16 2.17 0.74
N LEU A 198 -5.26 2.42 2.04
CA LEU A 198 -5.10 1.41 3.07
C LEU A 198 -6.47 1.10 3.68
N ILE A 199 -6.94 -0.13 3.49
CA ILE A 199 -8.18 -0.64 4.06
C ILE A 199 -7.83 -1.62 5.19
N LYS A 200 -8.08 -1.21 6.43
CA LYS A 200 -7.78 -2.00 7.63
C LYS A 200 -8.97 -2.91 8.00
N GLY A 201 -9.32 -3.83 7.13
CA GLY A 201 -10.44 -4.74 7.43
C GLY A 201 -11.09 -5.34 6.19
N ALA A 202 -12.34 -5.73 6.32
CA ALA A 202 -13.04 -6.64 5.42
C ALA A 202 -13.58 -6.03 4.12
N ALA A 203 -13.50 -4.72 3.89
CA ALA A 203 -13.86 -4.13 2.59
C ALA A 203 -13.02 -4.69 1.43
N ALA A 204 -11.99 -5.48 1.77
CA ALA A 204 -11.12 -6.17 0.83
C ALA A 204 -11.61 -7.56 0.39
N LEU A 205 -12.75 -8.06 0.89
CA LEU A 205 -13.26 -9.42 0.58
C LEU A 205 -13.30 -9.74 -0.92
N LYS A 206 -13.59 -8.77 -1.77
CA LYS A 206 -13.60 -9.00 -3.22
C LYS A 206 -12.21 -9.33 -3.80
N TYR A 207 -11.14 -8.97 -3.10
CA TYR A 207 -9.77 -9.20 -3.53
C TYR A 207 -9.15 -10.47 -2.93
N GLY A 208 -9.83 -11.10 -1.96
CA GLY A 208 -9.39 -12.34 -1.29
C GLY A 208 -9.94 -12.43 0.13
N GLY A 209 -10.36 -13.61 0.55
CA GLY A 209 -10.85 -13.89 1.91
C GLY A 209 -9.72 -13.99 2.95
N ASP A 210 -8.48 -14.15 2.51
CA ASP A 210 -7.29 -14.38 3.33
C ASP A 210 -6.64 -13.09 3.85
N THR A 211 -7.14 -11.89 3.48
CA THR A 211 -6.56 -10.59 3.86
C THR A 211 -7.04 -10.10 5.23
N SER A 212 -6.84 -10.91 6.29
CA SER A 212 -7.31 -10.64 7.65
C SER A 212 -6.75 -9.36 8.29
N ALA A 213 -5.55 -8.93 7.90
CA ALA A 213 -4.95 -7.67 8.34
C ALA A 213 -5.55 -6.46 7.65
N GLY A 214 -5.89 -6.61 6.36
CA GLY A 214 -6.37 -5.56 5.48
C GLY A 214 -5.69 -5.59 4.13
N SER A 215 -5.93 -4.55 3.32
CA SER A 215 -5.38 -4.46 1.97
C SER A 215 -4.86 -3.08 1.63
N ILE A 216 -3.76 -3.05 0.88
CA ILE A 216 -3.18 -1.86 0.26
C ILE A 216 -3.60 -1.88 -1.21
N ILE A 217 -4.32 -0.85 -1.63
CA ILE A 217 -4.82 -0.74 -3.00
C ILE A 217 -4.12 0.42 -3.69
N LEU A 218 -3.46 0.13 -4.79
CA LEU A 218 -2.82 1.09 -5.67
C LEU A 218 -3.65 1.23 -6.94
N SER A 219 -4.05 2.46 -7.27
CA SER A 219 -4.89 2.73 -8.43
C SER A 219 -4.23 3.74 -9.35
N SER A 220 -4.24 3.45 -10.64
CA SER A 220 -3.86 4.38 -11.69
C SER A 220 -4.87 5.51 -11.82
N LYS A 221 -4.45 6.64 -12.37
CA LYS A 221 -5.32 7.81 -12.61
C LYS A 221 -6.51 7.43 -13.48
N ARG A 222 -7.68 7.95 -13.11
CA ARG A 222 -8.86 7.88 -13.96
C ARG A 222 -8.63 8.72 -15.20
N LYS A 223 -8.90 8.14 -16.36
CA LYS A 223 -8.79 8.82 -17.65
C LYS A 223 -9.95 9.79 -17.86
N ILE A 224 -9.66 10.97 -18.39
CA ILE A 224 -10.67 11.99 -18.68
C ILE A 224 -10.90 11.98 -20.19
N PRO A 225 -12.13 11.87 -20.69
CA PRO A 225 -12.44 11.87 -22.12
C PRO A 225 -12.36 13.30 -22.68
N LYS A 226 -11.18 13.92 -22.63
CA LYS A 226 -10.89 15.25 -23.15
C LYS A 226 -9.60 15.15 -23.97
N ASP A 227 -9.47 15.93 -25.04
CA ASP A 227 -8.22 16.00 -25.80
C ASP A 227 -7.17 16.76 -24.99
N THR A 228 -6.31 16.04 -24.32
CA THR A 228 -5.27 16.62 -23.44
C THR A 228 -3.97 15.84 -23.57
N LEU A 229 -2.87 16.56 -23.45
CA LEU A 229 -1.55 15.99 -23.19
C LEU A 229 -1.13 16.43 -21.79
N PHE A 230 -0.86 15.48 -20.92
CA PHE A 230 -0.49 15.73 -19.54
C PHE A 230 0.75 14.92 -19.18
N GLY A 231 1.68 15.55 -18.50
CA GLY A 231 2.88 14.88 -18.02
C GLY A 231 3.25 15.30 -16.61
N ARG A 232 3.94 14.39 -15.92
CA ARG A 232 4.60 14.67 -14.64
C ARG A 232 5.97 14.03 -14.65
N SER A 233 6.96 14.72 -14.12
CA SER A 233 8.31 14.19 -13.95
C SER A 233 8.85 14.59 -12.59
N SER A 234 9.63 13.72 -11.97
CA SER A 234 10.34 14.02 -10.74
C SER A 234 11.76 13.52 -10.80
N ILE A 235 12.68 14.32 -10.26
CA ILE A 235 14.09 13.99 -10.10
C ILE A 235 14.41 14.15 -8.63
N ASN A 236 14.94 13.11 -8.01
CA ASN A 236 15.33 13.09 -6.61
C ASN A 236 16.80 12.72 -6.46
N PHE A 237 17.56 13.49 -5.68
CA PHE A 237 18.93 13.22 -5.28
C PHE A 237 19.01 13.03 -3.79
N GLU A 238 19.81 12.06 -3.33
CA GLU A 238 19.93 11.68 -1.93
C GLU A 238 21.39 11.65 -1.48
N SER A 239 21.62 12.20 -0.28
CA SER A 239 22.95 12.24 0.32
C SER A 239 23.40 10.90 0.86
N ASN A 240 22.48 10.10 1.43
CA ASN A 240 22.75 8.75 1.90
C ASN A 240 22.56 7.75 0.76
N GLY A 241 23.55 6.88 0.52
CA GLY A 241 23.63 6.09 -0.70
C GLY A 241 24.11 6.87 -1.93
N LYS A 242 24.33 8.21 -1.81
CA LYS A 242 24.83 9.11 -2.88
C LYS A 242 24.16 8.85 -4.22
N GLY A 243 22.86 8.62 -4.21
CA GLY A 243 22.09 8.14 -5.35
C GLY A 243 20.90 9.03 -5.68
N GLY A 244 19.97 8.47 -6.42
CA GLY A 244 18.76 9.18 -6.77
C GLY A 244 17.75 8.37 -7.54
N LYS A 245 16.63 9.03 -7.81
CA LYS A 245 15.48 8.52 -8.54
C LYS A 245 15.04 9.49 -9.62
N ILE A 246 14.72 8.96 -10.78
CA ILE A 246 14.01 9.68 -11.85
C ILE A 246 12.72 8.93 -12.13
N ASN A 247 11.61 9.65 -12.12
CA ASN A 247 10.30 9.13 -12.53
C ASN A 247 9.68 10.08 -13.54
N SER A 248 9.03 9.55 -14.57
CA SER A 248 8.29 10.34 -15.56
C SER A 248 7.07 9.58 -16.03
N SER A 249 5.94 10.28 -16.11
CA SER A 249 4.66 9.80 -16.62
C SER A 249 4.15 10.76 -17.69
N LEU A 250 3.72 10.23 -18.83
CA LEU A 250 3.14 10.99 -19.93
C LEU A 250 1.84 10.34 -20.39
N GLU A 251 0.77 11.12 -20.44
CA GLU A 251 -0.54 10.68 -20.88
C GLU A 251 -1.07 11.55 -22.00
N LYS A 252 -1.52 10.91 -23.10
CA LYS A 252 -2.34 11.53 -24.12
C LYS A 252 -3.74 10.93 -24.06
N SER A 253 -4.72 11.77 -23.84
CA SER A 253 -6.16 11.43 -23.93
C SER A 253 -6.80 12.12 -25.10
N PHE A 254 -7.85 11.50 -25.69
CA PHE A 254 -8.58 12.00 -26.84
C PHE A 254 -10.08 12.16 -26.49
N SER A 255 -10.77 13.09 -27.12
CA SER A 255 -12.19 13.38 -26.88
C SER A 255 -13.13 12.20 -27.12
N ASN A 256 -12.72 11.23 -27.97
CA ASN A 256 -13.47 10.00 -28.24
C ASN A 256 -13.26 8.90 -27.18
N GLY A 257 -12.53 9.24 -26.07
CA GLY A 257 -12.26 8.36 -24.96
C GLY A 257 -11.03 7.45 -25.12
N PHE A 258 -10.36 7.45 -26.25
CA PHE A 258 -9.07 6.76 -26.37
C PHE A 258 -8.00 7.47 -25.53
N TYR A 259 -7.06 6.69 -25.00
CA TYR A 259 -5.88 7.21 -24.31
C TYR A 259 -4.70 6.28 -24.44
N ILE A 260 -3.53 6.84 -24.23
CA ILE A 260 -2.28 6.14 -24.03
C ILE A 260 -1.50 6.81 -22.90
N ASN A 261 -1.01 6.01 -21.95
CA ASN A 261 -0.17 6.46 -20.85
C ASN A 261 1.11 5.63 -20.82
N GLY A 262 2.25 6.30 -20.54
CA GLY A 262 3.54 5.66 -20.33
C GLY A 262 4.19 6.18 -19.05
N ASP A 263 4.72 5.25 -18.22
CA ASP A 263 5.45 5.56 -17.01
C ASP A 263 6.82 4.91 -17.04
N ILE A 264 7.85 5.63 -16.58
CA ILE A 264 9.20 5.12 -16.41
C ILE A 264 9.73 5.54 -15.04
N THR A 265 10.46 4.64 -14.37
CA THR A 265 11.19 4.93 -13.13
C THR A 265 12.56 4.29 -13.20
N ALA A 266 13.59 5.01 -12.77
CA ALA A 266 14.93 4.48 -12.58
C ALA A 266 15.48 4.99 -11.24
N LYS A 267 16.09 4.07 -10.47
CA LYS A 267 16.75 4.38 -9.18
C LYS A 267 18.13 3.75 -9.16
N LYS A 268 19.09 4.45 -8.60
CA LYS A 268 20.43 3.91 -8.35
C LYS A 268 21.03 4.51 -7.09
N TYR A 269 21.43 3.62 -6.18
CA TYR A 269 22.06 3.95 -4.91
C TYR A 269 23.32 3.10 -4.72
N GLY A 270 24.39 3.70 -4.23
CA GLY A 270 25.54 2.99 -3.70
C GLY A 270 25.32 2.60 -2.24
N ASP A 271 26.38 2.21 -1.57
CA ASP A 271 26.33 1.79 -0.16
C ASP A 271 25.74 2.87 0.75
N PHE A 272 24.84 2.47 1.63
CA PHE A 272 24.23 3.38 2.61
C PHE A 272 25.10 3.54 3.85
N ASN A 273 24.92 4.64 4.54
CA ASN A 273 25.59 4.98 5.78
C ASN A 273 24.65 4.87 6.97
N THR A 274 25.15 4.29 8.07
CA THR A 274 24.61 4.51 9.41
C THR A 274 25.15 5.82 9.95
N LYS A 275 24.98 6.12 11.24
CA LYS A 275 25.65 7.23 11.89
C LYS A 275 27.18 7.08 11.90
N ASN A 276 27.66 5.85 12.08
CA ASN A 276 29.07 5.57 12.45
C ASN A 276 29.87 4.91 11.35
N TYR A 277 29.23 4.17 10.43
CA TYR A 277 29.92 3.35 9.41
C TYR A 277 29.09 3.15 8.16
N ILE A 278 29.74 2.67 7.11
CA ILE A 278 29.13 2.28 5.83
C ILE A 278 28.60 0.84 5.93
N LEU A 279 27.40 0.63 5.46
CA LEU A 279 26.80 -0.70 5.32
C LEU A 279 27.30 -1.34 4.02
N SER A 280 28.29 -2.21 4.13
CA SER A 280 28.94 -2.82 2.96
C SER A 280 27.98 -3.68 2.14
N ASN A 281 27.89 -3.41 0.84
CA ASN A 281 27.02 -4.08 -0.12
C ASN A 281 25.52 -3.85 0.14
N SER A 282 25.16 -2.63 0.50
CA SER A 282 23.78 -2.23 0.76
C SER A 282 23.16 -1.41 -0.38
N GLY A 283 23.89 -1.13 -1.44
CA GLY A 283 23.44 -0.43 -2.62
C GLY A 283 22.32 -1.16 -3.39
N SER A 284 21.64 -0.46 -4.29
CA SER A 284 20.57 -1.05 -5.12
C SER A 284 20.40 -0.35 -6.45
N GLU A 285 19.95 -1.12 -7.45
CA GLU A 285 19.48 -0.59 -8.74
C GLU A 285 18.03 -1.03 -8.99
N GLU A 286 17.20 -0.12 -9.49
CA GLU A 286 15.80 -0.38 -9.81
C GLU A 286 15.44 0.30 -11.12
N ALA A 287 14.72 -0.43 -11.97
CA ALA A 287 14.15 0.11 -13.19
C ALA A 287 12.75 -0.44 -13.43
N SER A 288 11.84 0.44 -13.82
CA SER A 288 10.51 0.05 -14.21
C SER A 288 10.03 0.83 -15.42
N PHE A 289 9.13 0.22 -16.18
CA PHE A 289 8.31 0.93 -17.15
C PHE A 289 6.93 0.32 -17.24
N SER A 290 5.94 1.13 -17.57
CA SER A 290 4.62 0.67 -17.91
C SER A 290 4.03 1.43 -19.09
N ILE A 291 3.17 0.75 -19.84
CA ILE A 291 2.35 1.35 -20.89
C ILE A 291 0.92 0.87 -20.72
N ASP A 292 -0.03 1.80 -20.71
CA ASP A 292 -1.46 1.55 -20.59
C ASP A 292 -2.18 2.26 -21.74
N PHE A 293 -2.93 1.54 -22.51
CA PHE A 293 -3.76 2.10 -23.58
C PHE A 293 -5.16 1.51 -23.53
N GLY A 294 -6.12 2.31 -23.92
CA GLY A 294 -7.49 1.85 -23.88
C GLY A 294 -8.47 2.88 -24.37
N ARG A 295 -9.72 2.57 -24.16
CA ARG A 295 -10.85 3.46 -24.42
C ARG A 295 -11.77 3.48 -23.23
N ASP A 296 -11.93 4.66 -22.62
CA ASP A 296 -12.82 4.90 -21.48
C ASP A 296 -13.96 5.81 -21.90
N GLN A 297 -15.17 5.28 -21.90
CA GLN A 297 -16.41 5.98 -22.18
C GLN A 297 -17.34 5.84 -20.97
N ILE A 298 -18.35 6.68 -20.87
CA ILE A 298 -19.27 6.72 -19.71
C ILE A 298 -19.90 5.34 -19.42
N ASN A 299 -20.32 4.62 -20.47
CA ASN A 299 -21.09 3.38 -20.31
C ASN A 299 -20.30 2.10 -20.62
N LYS A 300 -19.11 2.20 -21.16
CA LYS A 300 -18.25 1.06 -21.48
C LYS A 300 -16.81 1.51 -21.65
N GLY A 301 -15.91 0.61 -21.38
CA GLY A 301 -14.50 0.84 -21.60
C GLY A 301 -13.70 -0.43 -21.55
N TRP A 302 -12.49 -0.35 -22.07
CA TRP A 302 -11.50 -1.41 -21.98
C TRP A 302 -10.10 -0.80 -21.92
N ASN A 303 -9.18 -1.51 -21.30
CA ASN A 303 -7.77 -1.17 -21.36
C ASN A 303 -6.88 -2.41 -21.32
N VAL A 304 -5.67 -2.22 -21.87
CA VAL A 304 -4.57 -3.16 -21.78
C VAL A 304 -3.37 -2.41 -21.19
N LYS A 305 -2.84 -2.93 -20.10
CA LYS A 305 -1.64 -2.39 -19.44
C LYS A 305 -0.56 -3.46 -19.41
N TYR A 306 0.63 -3.12 -19.88
CA TYR A 306 1.84 -3.90 -19.66
C TYR A 306 2.72 -3.15 -18.66
N SER A 307 3.34 -3.87 -17.73
CA SER A 307 4.34 -3.30 -16.83
C SER A 307 5.49 -4.28 -16.60
N ASN A 308 6.69 -3.73 -16.48
CA ASN A 308 7.90 -4.46 -16.13
C ASN A 308 8.63 -3.73 -15.01
N TYR A 309 8.98 -4.45 -13.98
CA TYR A 309 9.72 -3.97 -12.81
C TYR A 309 10.93 -4.85 -12.60
N SER A 310 12.08 -4.26 -12.32
CA SER A 310 13.33 -4.97 -12.02
C SER A 310 14.04 -4.27 -10.87
N ILE A 311 14.51 -5.05 -9.89
CA ILE A 311 15.30 -4.55 -8.77
C ILE A 311 16.47 -5.49 -8.49
N GLU A 312 17.63 -4.92 -8.18
CA GLU A 312 18.85 -5.62 -7.77
C GLU A 312 19.38 -5.01 -6.46
N PRO A 313 18.90 -5.43 -5.28
CA PRO A 313 19.42 -5.01 -3.99
C PRO A 313 20.61 -5.86 -3.57
N GLY A 314 21.63 -5.22 -3.01
CA GLY A 314 22.71 -5.89 -2.27
C GLY A 314 22.22 -6.37 -0.90
N ILE A 315 22.84 -7.43 -0.39
CA ILE A 315 22.61 -7.98 0.94
C ILE A 315 23.88 -7.73 1.77
N LEU A 316 23.70 -7.36 3.04
CA LEU A 316 24.81 -7.06 3.93
C LEU A 316 25.82 -8.23 4.00
N LYS A 317 27.06 -8.00 3.62
CA LYS A 317 28.12 -9.02 3.67
C LYS A 317 28.35 -9.56 5.07
N THR A 318 28.15 -8.76 6.09
CA THR A 318 28.37 -9.12 7.49
C THR A 318 27.39 -10.16 8.04
N SER A 319 26.27 -10.45 7.34
CA SER A 319 25.32 -11.49 7.75
C SER A 319 25.76 -12.92 7.39
N HIS A 320 26.80 -13.08 6.55
CA HIS A 320 27.30 -14.36 6.09
C HIS A 320 28.51 -14.78 6.91
N ILE A 321 28.29 -15.61 7.92
CA ILE A 321 29.26 -15.96 8.97
C ILE A 321 29.72 -17.40 8.83
N GLY A 322 31.03 -17.61 9.01
CA GLY A 322 31.70 -18.90 8.74
C GLY A 322 31.36 -20.02 9.73
N ASN A 323 31.22 -19.72 11.01
CA ASN A 323 30.98 -20.70 12.06
C ASN A 323 30.14 -20.11 13.21
N ILE A 324 29.66 -20.95 14.16
CA ILE A 324 28.81 -20.54 15.27
C ILE A 324 29.53 -19.58 16.23
N GLN A 325 30.83 -19.75 16.43
CA GLN A 325 31.61 -18.86 17.30
C GLN A 325 31.70 -17.44 16.71
N ASP A 326 31.97 -17.33 15.40
CA ASP A 326 31.95 -16.04 14.70
C ASP A 326 30.56 -15.44 14.68
N LEU A 327 29.49 -16.24 14.59
CA LEU A 327 28.10 -15.77 14.72
C LEU A 327 27.86 -15.18 16.11
N PHE A 328 28.28 -15.85 17.17
CA PHE A 328 28.19 -15.34 18.53
C PHE A 328 28.88 -13.97 18.68
N PHE A 329 30.10 -13.84 18.14
CA PHE A 329 30.81 -12.56 18.18
C PHE A 329 30.12 -11.48 17.35
N ALA A 330 29.60 -11.81 16.16
CA ALA A 330 28.90 -10.85 15.30
C ALA A 330 27.60 -10.34 15.95
N LEU A 331 26.82 -11.22 16.56
CA LEU A 331 25.58 -10.85 17.27
C LEU A 331 25.83 -9.96 18.49
N ASN A 332 26.96 -10.17 19.19
CA ASN A 332 27.33 -9.36 20.36
C ASN A 332 28.15 -8.12 19.99
N SER A 333 28.54 -7.95 18.74
CA SER A 333 29.27 -6.77 18.27
C SER A 333 28.35 -5.56 18.13
N LYS A 334 28.86 -4.38 18.48
CA LYS A 334 28.17 -3.12 18.25
C LYS A 334 28.26 -2.64 16.79
N GLU A 335 29.23 -3.14 16.06
CA GLU A 335 29.53 -2.77 14.68
C GLU A 335 29.62 -4.03 13.80
N PRO A 336 29.31 -3.91 12.50
CA PRO A 336 29.47 -5.02 11.55
C PRO A 336 30.89 -5.53 11.49
N THR A 337 31.05 -6.84 11.31
CA THR A 337 32.38 -7.48 11.17
C THR A 337 33.07 -7.13 9.85
N ILE A 338 32.33 -6.67 8.84
CA ILE A 338 32.82 -6.27 7.52
C ILE A 338 32.35 -4.86 7.23
N ILE A 339 33.27 -3.92 7.14
CA ILE A 339 33.04 -2.52 6.75
C ILE A 339 34.03 -2.20 5.61
N ASN A 340 33.52 -1.99 4.40
CA ASN A 340 34.30 -1.62 3.22
C ASN A 340 34.11 -0.14 2.88
N ASP A 341 34.95 0.38 1.99
CA ASP A 341 34.77 1.69 1.40
C ASP A 341 33.50 1.76 0.54
N PHE A 342 32.98 2.97 0.36
CA PHE A 342 31.80 3.24 -0.43
C PHE A 342 31.94 2.77 -1.88
N THR A 343 30.94 2.06 -2.40
CA THR A 343 30.87 1.67 -3.82
C THR A 343 29.43 1.72 -4.36
N TYR A 344 29.29 1.83 -5.67
CA TYR A 344 28.02 1.59 -6.37
C TYR A 344 27.87 0.15 -6.87
N ALA A 345 28.91 -0.66 -6.76
CA ALA A 345 28.85 -2.06 -7.18
C ALA A 345 27.96 -2.87 -6.24
N VAL A 346 27.04 -3.63 -6.79
CA VAL A 346 26.22 -4.61 -6.07
C VAL A 346 26.80 -5.99 -6.35
N GLU A 347 27.46 -6.55 -5.36
CA GLU A 347 28.11 -7.87 -5.45
C GLU A 347 27.30 -8.93 -4.68
N ALA A 348 27.67 -10.22 -4.81
CA ALA A 348 27.14 -11.25 -3.95
C ALA A 348 27.58 -11.04 -2.47
N PRO A 349 26.70 -11.24 -1.49
CA PRO A 349 25.31 -11.74 -1.62
C PRO A 349 24.35 -10.64 -2.13
N LYS A 350 23.46 -11.01 -3.07
CA LYS A 350 22.48 -10.10 -3.66
C LYS A 350 21.24 -10.82 -4.18
N GLN A 351 20.18 -10.07 -4.39
CA GLN A 351 19.00 -10.55 -5.11
C GLN A 351 18.86 -9.87 -6.48
N LEU A 352 18.20 -10.53 -7.41
CA LEU A 352 17.69 -9.97 -8.65
C LEU A 352 16.24 -10.40 -8.79
N ALA A 353 15.31 -9.46 -8.73
CA ALA A 353 13.90 -9.72 -8.94
C ALA A 353 13.39 -9.00 -10.19
N LYS A 354 12.63 -9.71 -11.02
CA LYS A 354 11.93 -9.16 -12.19
C LYS A 354 10.47 -9.54 -12.12
N HIS A 355 9.58 -8.57 -12.30
CA HIS A 355 8.15 -8.78 -12.28
C HIS A 355 7.49 -8.15 -13.50
N GLN A 356 6.84 -8.97 -14.31
CA GLN A 356 6.13 -8.55 -15.52
C GLN A 356 4.64 -8.79 -15.32
N LYS A 357 3.81 -7.86 -15.80
CA LYS A 357 2.35 -7.97 -15.76
C LYS A 357 1.73 -7.55 -17.08
N ILE A 358 0.69 -8.28 -17.46
CA ILE A 358 -0.24 -7.89 -18.53
C ILE A 358 -1.63 -7.89 -17.93
N ILE A 359 -2.29 -6.74 -17.94
CA ILE A 359 -3.64 -6.55 -17.41
C ILE A 359 -4.56 -6.21 -18.59
N PHE A 360 -5.66 -6.94 -18.72
CA PHE A 360 -6.79 -6.57 -19.56
C PHE A 360 -8.00 -6.33 -18.67
N LYS A 361 -8.68 -5.21 -18.87
CA LYS A 361 -9.96 -4.92 -18.22
C LYS A 361 -11.00 -4.48 -19.22
N TYR A 362 -12.22 -4.91 -18.98
CA TYR A 362 -13.41 -4.48 -19.72
C TYR A 362 -14.51 -4.15 -18.72
N PHE A 363 -15.23 -3.06 -18.95
CA PHE A 363 -16.45 -2.78 -18.22
C PHE A 363 -17.58 -2.33 -19.14
N LYS A 364 -18.79 -2.58 -18.70
CA LYS A 364 -20.03 -2.14 -19.35
C LYS A 364 -21.10 -1.83 -18.33
N SER A 365 -21.71 -0.66 -18.43
CA SER A 365 -22.91 -0.32 -17.66
C SER A 365 -24.10 -1.08 -18.19
N ILE A 366 -24.91 -1.65 -17.29
CA ILE A 366 -26.13 -2.40 -17.59
C ILE A 366 -27.27 -1.65 -16.93
N GLY A 367 -28.20 -1.10 -17.74
CA GLY A 367 -29.21 -0.19 -17.23
C GLY A 367 -28.59 1.08 -16.64
N ASN A 368 -29.25 1.70 -15.65
CA ASN A 368 -28.85 2.99 -15.13
C ASN A 368 -27.79 2.91 -14.01
N ASN A 369 -27.73 1.81 -13.24
CA ASN A 369 -26.97 1.75 -12.01
C ASN A 369 -26.02 0.54 -11.92
N SER A 370 -26.28 -0.54 -12.69
CA SER A 370 -25.47 -1.74 -12.63
C SER A 370 -24.27 -1.65 -13.58
N LYS A 371 -23.15 -2.29 -13.17
CA LYS A 371 -21.90 -2.34 -13.93
C LYS A 371 -21.36 -3.75 -13.94
N PHE A 372 -21.14 -4.29 -15.12
CA PHE A 372 -20.40 -5.52 -15.34
C PHE A 372 -18.92 -5.19 -15.57
N GLU A 373 -18.04 -5.91 -14.88
CA GLU A 373 -16.59 -5.81 -15.04
C GLU A 373 -16.01 -7.20 -15.30
N LEU A 374 -15.11 -7.29 -16.26
CA LEU A 374 -14.32 -8.47 -16.59
C LEU A 374 -12.85 -8.07 -16.61
N GLY A 375 -12.02 -8.84 -15.96
CA GLY A 375 -10.59 -8.58 -15.91
C GLY A 375 -9.77 -9.85 -16.02
N TYR A 376 -8.67 -9.78 -16.77
CA TYR A 376 -7.65 -10.82 -16.82
C TYR A 376 -6.29 -10.20 -16.51
N ASN A 377 -5.50 -10.91 -15.70
CA ASN A 377 -4.14 -10.49 -15.37
C ASN A 377 -3.21 -11.70 -15.47
N TYR A 378 -2.15 -11.54 -16.24
CA TYR A 378 -0.99 -12.42 -16.24
C TYR A 378 0.16 -11.75 -15.49
N GLN A 379 0.79 -12.48 -14.58
CA GLN A 379 1.98 -12.04 -13.85
C GLN A 379 3.08 -13.11 -14.00
N GLU A 380 4.32 -12.66 -14.22
CA GLU A 380 5.49 -13.50 -14.12
C GLU A 380 6.49 -12.84 -13.18
N ASN A 381 6.82 -13.51 -12.08
CA ASN A 381 7.88 -13.10 -11.17
C ASN A 381 9.07 -14.05 -11.28
N LYS A 382 10.24 -13.51 -11.57
CA LYS A 382 11.51 -14.21 -11.58
C LYS A 382 12.41 -13.66 -10.51
N ARG A 383 12.96 -14.56 -9.70
CA ARG A 383 13.85 -14.21 -8.59
C ARG A 383 15.09 -15.06 -8.59
N LYS A 384 16.23 -14.38 -8.55
CA LYS A 384 17.54 -15.02 -8.39
C LYS A 384 18.20 -14.48 -7.14
N GLU A 385 18.79 -15.37 -6.34
CA GLU A 385 19.63 -14.99 -5.21
C GLU A 385 21.03 -15.51 -5.46
N PHE A 386 22.01 -14.69 -5.20
CA PHE A 386 23.42 -15.00 -5.34
C PHE A 386 24.08 -14.93 -3.98
N ASP A 387 25.03 -15.83 -3.75
CA ASP A 387 25.76 -15.94 -2.50
C ASP A 387 27.26 -16.05 -2.75
N LEU A 388 28.06 -15.86 -1.70
CA LEU A 388 29.48 -16.12 -1.73
C LEU A 388 29.74 -17.64 -1.83
N ARG A 389 30.17 -18.11 -2.99
CA ARG A 389 30.38 -19.52 -3.28
C ARG A 389 31.86 -19.80 -3.64
N ARG A 390 32.39 -20.87 -3.07
CA ARG A 390 33.74 -21.33 -3.40
C ARG A 390 33.84 -21.92 -4.83
N GLY A 391 35.04 -21.96 -5.41
CA GLY A 391 35.28 -22.56 -6.73
C GLY A 391 34.73 -21.78 -7.92
N GLY A 392 34.68 -20.44 -7.85
CA GLY A 392 34.27 -19.56 -8.96
C GLY A 392 32.77 -19.57 -9.27
N ARG A 393 31.95 -20.12 -8.37
CA ARG A 393 30.48 -20.27 -8.57
C ARG A 393 29.65 -19.09 -8.07
N THR A 394 30.26 -17.98 -7.70
CA THR A 394 29.55 -16.78 -7.15
C THR A 394 28.52 -16.19 -8.14
N ASN A 395 28.77 -16.36 -9.44
CA ASN A 395 27.84 -15.89 -10.49
C ASN A 395 26.72 -16.88 -10.82
N ILE A 396 26.70 -18.07 -10.22
CA ILE A 396 25.62 -19.04 -10.35
C ILE A 396 24.64 -18.80 -9.20
N PRO A 397 23.37 -18.51 -9.46
CA PRO A 397 22.40 -18.27 -8.38
C PRO A 397 22.26 -19.49 -7.48
N VAL A 398 22.02 -19.26 -6.21
CA VAL A 398 21.69 -20.30 -5.20
C VAL A 398 20.18 -20.50 -5.07
N VAL A 399 19.40 -19.50 -5.45
CA VAL A 399 17.95 -19.58 -5.64
C VAL A 399 17.64 -19.03 -7.02
N ASP A 400 16.86 -19.76 -7.80
CA ASP A 400 16.34 -19.31 -9.11
C ASP A 400 14.91 -19.83 -9.27
N LEU A 401 13.96 -18.92 -9.04
CA LEU A 401 12.53 -19.20 -8.99
C LEU A 401 11.80 -18.42 -10.08
N SER A 402 10.81 -19.06 -10.68
CA SER A 402 9.88 -18.45 -11.64
C SER A 402 8.46 -18.80 -11.24
N LEU A 403 7.66 -17.77 -10.90
CA LEU A 403 6.24 -17.91 -10.60
C LEU A 403 5.41 -17.25 -11.68
N LYS A 404 4.60 -18.03 -12.38
CA LYS A 404 3.60 -17.55 -13.33
C LYS A 404 2.23 -17.61 -12.69
N THR A 405 1.47 -16.53 -12.80
CA THR A 405 0.14 -16.42 -12.22
C THR A 405 -0.85 -15.90 -13.26
N HIS A 406 -1.95 -16.61 -13.42
CA HIS A 406 -3.09 -16.20 -14.23
C HIS A 406 -4.26 -15.89 -13.31
N ILE A 407 -4.88 -14.72 -13.47
CA ILE A 407 -6.03 -14.28 -12.67
C ILE A 407 -7.15 -13.88 -13.60
N LEU A 408 -8.33 -14.42 -13.36
CA LEU A 408 -9.57 -14.05 -14.05
C LEU A 408 -10.57 -13.55 -13.01
N ASN A 409 -11.09 -12.35 -13.19
CA ASN A 409 -12.10 -11.74 -12.33
C ASN A 409 -13.33 -11.37 -13.16
N ALA A 410 -14.52 -11.66 -12.65
CA ALA A 410 -15.76 -11.14 -13.21
C ALA A 410 -16.68 -10.69 -12.09
N SER A 411 -17.31 -9.53 -12.24
CA SER A 411 -18.25 -9.01 -11.24
C SER A 411 -19.39 -8.23 -11.85
N LEU A 412 -20.51 -8.23 -11.16
CA LEU A 412 -21.68 -7.40 -11.42
C LEU A 412 -21.98 -6.62 -10.15
N SER A 413 -21.85 -5.30 -10.22
CA SER A 413 -22.06 -4.36 -9.10
C SER A 413 -23.22 -3.42 -9.39
N GLY A 414 -23.72 -2.72 -8.35
CA GLY A 414 -24.80 -1.77 -8.48
C GLY A 414 -26.16 -2.41 -8.77
N ILE A 415 -26.37 -3.65 -8.30
CA ILE A 415 -27.68 -4.31 -8.37
C ILE A 415 -28.53 -3.75 -7.25
N GLU A 416 -29.48 -2.90 -7.58
CA GLU A 416 -30.33 -2.20 -6.61
C GLU A 416 -31.68 -2.91 -6.44
N TYR A 417 -32.09 -3.13 -5.19
CA TYR A 417 -33.42 -3.58 -4.83
C TYR A 417 -33.90 -2.81 -3.60
N LYS A 418 -34.84 -1.90 -3.79
CA LYS A 418 -35.27 -0.90 -2.78
C LYS A 418 -34.06 -0.12 -2.24
N ASP A 419 -33.82 -0.18 -0.94
CA ASP A 419 -32.71 0.49 -0.24
C ASP A 419 -31.44 -0.37 -0.16
N TYR A 420 -31.45 -1.54 -0.78
CA TYR A 420 -30.33 -2.48 -0.83
C TYR A 420 -29.57 -2.34 -2.13
N ASN A 421 -28.25 -2.46 -2.04
CA ASN A 421 -27.37 -2.52 -3.19
C ASN A 421 -26.45 -3.74 -3.05
N PHE A 422 -26.27 -4.48 -4.14
CA PHE A 422 -25.52 -5.74 -4.14
C PHE A 422 -24.40 -5.72 -5.17
N GLU A 423 -23.36 -6.49 -4.87
CA GLU A 423 -22.29 -6.85 -5.80
C GLU A 423 -22.05 -8.35 -5.68
N ILE A 424 -22.03 -9.05 -6.81
CA ILE A 424 -21.64 -10.45 -6.91
C ILE A 424 -20.43 -10.57 -7.82
N GLY A 425 -19.50 -11.46 -7.50
CA GLY A 425 -18.35 -11.70 -8.36
C GLY A 425 -17.70 -13.05 -8.13
N ILE A 426 -16.92 -13.44 -9.11
CA ILE A 426 -16.12 -14.67 -9.11
C ILE A 426 -14.68 -14.32 -9.48
N ASN A 427 -13.75 -15.10 -8.95
CA ASN A 427 -12.35 -15.09 -9.38
C ASN A 427 -11.78 -16.50 -9.48
N GLY A 428 -10.87 -16.65 -10.43
CA GLY A 428 -10.07 -17.84 -10.63
C GLY A 428 -8.60 -17.46 -10.69
N ILE A 429 -7.74 -18.23 -10.04
CA ILE A 429 -6.30 -18.02 -9.98
C ILE A 429 -5.61 -19.35 -10.26
N PHE A 430 -4.66 -19.32 -11.18
CA PHE A 430 -3.77 -20.45 -11.45
C PHE A 430 -2.34 -20.00 -11.32
N GLN A 431 -1.53 -20.74 -10.57
CA GLN A 431 -0.10 -20.49 -10.39
C GLN A 431 0.71 -21.70 -10.78
N ASP A 432 1.84 -21.45 -11.44
CA ASP A 432 2.88 -22.41 -11.80
C ASP A 432 4.22 -21.88 -11.28
N ASN A 433 4.76 -22.55 -10.26
CA ASN A 433 6.07 -22.24 -9.68
C ASN A 433 7.10 -23.27 -10.12
N PHE A 434 8.18 -22.79 -10.68
CA PHE A 434 9.30 -23.60 -11.10
C PHE A 434 10.60 -23.15 -10.38
N SER A 435 11.29 -24.11 -9.78
CA SER A 435 12.58 -23.89 -9.12
C SER A 435 13.69 -24.57 -9.93
N THR A 436 14.59 -23.77 -10.50
CA THR A 436 15.64 -24.26 -11.42
C THR A 436 16.62 -25.20 -10.72
N PRO A 437 16.84 -26.43 -11.21
CA PRO A 437 17.81 -27.38 -10.62
C PRO A 437 19.27 -27.00 -10.87
N GLU A 438 19.53 -26.13 -11.86
CA GLU A 438 20.89 -25.71 -12.26
C GLU A 438 21.65 -24.93 -11.18
N THR A 439 20.95 -24.47 -10.14
CA THR A 439 21.57 -23.85 -8.96
C THR A 439 22.55 -24.79 -8.25
N GLY A 440 22.32 -26.10 -8.34
CA GLY A 440 23.13 -27.14 -7.71
C GLY A 440 23.07 -27.15 -6.19
N VAL A 441 21.98 -26.63 -5.63
CA VAL A 441 21.70 -26.59 -4.18
C VAL A 441 20.31 -27.11 -3.89
N LYS A 442 20.06 -27.49 -2.62
CA LYS A 442 18.72 -27.87 -2.16
C LYS A 442 17.73 -26.72 -2.41
N ARG A 443 16.60 -27.02 -3.02
CA ARG A 443 15.57 -26.02 -3.33
C ARG A 443 14.87 -25.54 -2.08
N LEU A 444 14.86 -24.25 -1.84
CA LEU A 444 14.12 -23.64 -0.72
C LEU A 444 12.62 -23.87 -0.88
N ILE A 445 12.08 -23.50 -2.02
CA ILE A 445 10.67 -23.71 -2.41
C ILE A 445 10.64 -24.69 -3.59
N PRO A 446 9.81 -25.75 -3.54
CA PRO A 446 9.72 -26.73 -4.61
C PRO A 446 8.91 -26.23 -5.81
N ASP A 447 8.87 -27.06 -6.85
CA ASP A 447 7.89 -26.91 -7.93
C ASP A 447 6.48 -27.17 -7.39
N TYR A 448 5.53 -26.31 -7.73
CA TYR A 448 4.15 -26.52 -7.36
C TYR A 448 3.19 -25.90 -8.38
N TYR A 449 2.00 -26.47 -8.46
CA TYR A 449 0.82 -25.85 -9.04
C TYR A 449 -0.13 -25.44 -7.93
N LYS A 450 -0.74 -24.26 -8.05
CA LYS A 450 -1.83 -23.80 -7.19
C LYS A 450 -3.02 -23.45 -8.07
N PHE A 451 -4.18 -23.95 -7.69
CA PHE A 451 -5.48 -23.50 -8.22
C PHE A 451 -6.28 -22.89 -7.10
N GLU A 452 -6.87 -21.71 -7.36
CA GLU A 452 -7.78 -21.05 -6.41
C GLU A 452 -9.00 -20.54 -7.16
N SER A 453 -10.19 -20.76 -6.62
CA SER A 453 -11.43 -20.18 -7.12
C SER A 453 -12.26 -19.62 -5.99
N GLY A 454 -12.81 -18.43 -6.18
CA GLY A 454 -13.61 -17.75 -5.18
C GLY A 454 -14.90 -17.19 -5.74
N ILE A 455 -15.98 -17.26 -4.95
CA ILE A 455 -17.22 -16.56 -5.21
C ILE A 455 -17.52 -15.63 -4.03
N TYR A 456 -18.00 -14.43 -4.30
CA TYR A 456 -18.38 -13.50 -3.24
C TYR A 456 -19.70 -12.80 -3.54
N LEU A 457 -20.40 -12.47 -2.47
CA LEU A 457 -21.61 -11.67 -2.47
C LEU A 457 -21.47 -10.58 -1.41
N LEU A 458 -21.63 -9.34 -1.81
CA LEU A 458 -21.54 -8.19 -0.96
C LEU A 458 -22.86 -7.41 -1.03
N GLY A 459 -23.33 -6.90 0.11
CA GLY A 459 -24.57 -6.12 0.20
C GLY A 459 -24.42 -4.91 1.11
N ASP A 460 -25.12 -3.85 0.79
CA ASP A 460 -25.30 -2.70 1.67
C ASP A 460 -26.76 -2.27 1.72
N TYR A 461 -27.16 -1.78 2.89
CA TYR A 461 -28.48 -1.18 3.15
C TYR A 461 -28.28 0.23 3.66
N LYS A 462 -28.81 1.21 2.94
CA LYS A 462 -28.73 2.62 3.31
C LYS A 462 -30.10 3.16 3.64
N LYS A 463 -30.42 3.24 4.95
CA LYS A 463 -31.71 3.77 5.40
C LYS A 463 -31.84 5.27 5.11
N ASN A 464 -30.75 6.03 5.32
CA ASN A 464 -30.67 7.48 5.09
C ASN A 464 -29.19 7.90 5.05
N ASN A 465 -28.89 9.19 5.02
CA ASN A 465 -27.50 9.67 5.03
C ASN A 465 -26.77 9.45 6.37
N SER A 466 -27.49 9.01 7.41
CA SER A 466 -26.93 8.86 8.76
C SER A 466 -26.71 7.41 9.19
N PHE A 467 -27.22 6.43 8.43
CA PHE A 467 -27.09 5.02 8.79
C PHE A 467 -26.86 4.15 7.56
N LEU A 468 -25.82 3.30 7.64
CA LEU A 468 -25.46 2.32 6.63
C LEU A 468 -25.16 1.00 7.33
N PHE A 469 -25.74 -0.08 6.83
CA PHE A 469 -25.43 -1.45 7.21
C PHE A 469 -24.79 -2.17 6.02
N GLU A 470 -23.69 -2.85 6.23
CA GLU A 470 -22.94 -3.57 5.21
C GLU A 470 -22.71 -5.01 5.62
N TRP A 471 -22.66 -5.92 4.65
CA TRP A 471 -22.32 -7.30 4.85
C TRP A 471 -21.64 -7.88 3.60
N GLY A 472 -20.92 -8.95 3.79
CA GLY A 472 -20.25 -9.68 2.72
C GLY A 472 -19.99 -11.12 3.10
N LEU A 473 -20.08 -12.00 2.11
CA LEU A 473 -19.78 -13.42 2.21
C LEU A 473 -18.86 -13.80 1.05
N ARG A 474 -17.89 -14.67 1.31
CA ARG A 474 -16.98 -15.20 0.31
C ARG A 474 -16.63 -16.65 0.64
N LEU A 475 -16.62 -17.50 -0.39
CA LEU A 475 -16.17 -18.87 -0.32
C LEU A 475 -15.03 -19.06 -1.32
N ASP A 476 -13.90 -19.58 -0.83
CA ASP A 476 -12.73 -19.90 -1.63
C ASP A 476 -12.38 -21.39 -1.54
N TYR A 477 -12.04 -21.96 -2.70
CA TYR A 477 -11.42 -23.26 -2.81
C TYR A 477 -9.97 -23.08 -3.25
N VAL A 478 -9.04 -23.69 -2.53
CA VAL A 478 -7.59 -23.62 -2.81
C VAL A 478 -7.03 -25.04 -2.87
N ALA A 479 -6.33 -25.35 -3.95
CA ALA A 479 -5.67 -26.64 -4.14
C ALA A 479 -4.18 -26.44 -4.47
N TYR A 480 -3.33 -27.29 -3.89
CA TYR A 480 -1.91 -27.37 -4.19
C TYR A 480 -1.55 -28.78 -4.69
N ASP A 481 -0.63 -28.86 -5.66
CA ASP A 481 0.04 -30.08 -6.09
C ASP A 481 1.53 -29.76 -6.18
N SER A 482 2.37 -30.39 -5.34
CA SER A 482 3.81 -30.08 -5.22
C SER A 482 4.65 -31.33 -5.20
N LYS A 483 5.77 -31.31 -5.93
CA LYS A 483 6.77 -32.38 -5.93
C LYS A 483 8.08 -31.90 -5.32
N LYS A 484 8.58 -32.64 -4.33
CA LYS A 484 9.80 -32.28 -3.60
C LYS A 484 10.61 -33.50 -3.16
N TYR A 485 11.95 -33.35 -3.13
CA TYR A 485 12.85 -34.27 -2.48
C TYR A 485 13.17 -33.84 -1.06
N TYR A 486 13.00 -34.73 -0.09
CA TYR A 486 13.51 -34.62 1.27
C TYR A 486 14.66 -35.59 1.49
N TYR A 487 15.61 -35.29 2.39
CA TYR A 487 16.46 -36.31 2.95
C TYR A 487 15.64 -37.26 3.81
N GLN A 488 15.89 -38.56 3.76
CA GLN A 488 15.17 -39.53 4.58
C GLN A 488 15.25 -39.20 6.06
N SER A 489 16.44 -38.80 6.55
CA SER A 489 16.62 -38.37 7.93
C SER A 489 15.71 -37.19 8.29
N ASP A 490 15.68 -36.13 7.44
CA ASP A 490 14.82 -34.95 7.69
C ASP A 490 13.33 -35.30 7.66
N TRP A 491 12.93 -36.29 6.85
CA TRP A 491 11.57 -36.78 6.72
C TRP A 491 11.13 -37.55 7.96
N GLN A 492 11.99 -38.47 8.46
CA GLN A 492 11.77 -39.25 9.66
C GLN A 492 11.85 -38.40 10.93
N ASP A 493 12.83 -37.50 11.05
CA ASP A 493 12.99 -36.60 12.21
C ASP A 493 11.77 -35.71 12.43
N ARG A 494 11.01 -35.40 11.34
CA ARG A 494 9.75 -34.64 11.39
C ARG A 494 8.54 -35.53 11.54
N ASN A 495 8.71 -36.88 11.69
CA ASN A 495 7.63 -37.87 11.75
C ASN A 495 6.70 -37.82 10.50
N TYR A 496 7.22 -37.38 9.37
CA TYR A 496 6.45 -37.28 8.13
C TYR A 496 6.28 -38.64 7.44
N ASP A 497 7.17 -39.59 7.66
CA ASP A 497 7.06 -41.01 7.25
C ASP A 497 5.82 -41.72 7.85
N VAL A 498 5.32 -41.20 9.00
CA VAL A 498 4.07 -41.67 9.62
C VAL A 498 2.89 -40.77 9.25
N LEU A 499 3.05 -39.46 9.32
CA LEU A 499 1.96 -38.48 9.13
C LEU A 499 1.54 -38.31 7.68
N PHE A 500 2.48 -38.46 6.74
CA PHE A 500 2.33 -38.17 5.31
C PHE A 500 2.87 -39.29 4.40
N GLN A 501 2.80 -40.54 4.86
CA GLN A 501 3.25 -41.69 4.08
C GLN A 501 2.59 -41.77 2.70
N ASP A 502 1.32 -41.34 2.59
CA ASP A 502 0.58 -41.33 1.32
C ASP A 502 1.17 -40.35 0.27
N PHE A 503 2.05 -39.43 0.69
CA PHE A 503 2.73 -38.51 -0.24
C PHE A 503 3.99 -39.12 -0.85
N GLU A 504 4.52 -40.19 -0.30
CA GLU A 504 5.74 -40.87 -0.74
C GLU A 504 5.53 -41.51 -2.11
N LEU A 505 6.45 -41.21 -3.06
CA LEU A 505 6.41 -41.83 -4.38
C LEU A 505 7.46 -42.93 -4.51
N TYR A 506 8.74 -42.57 -4.29
CA TYR A 506 9.86 -43.51 -4.32
C TYR A 506 11.10 -42.90 -3.65
N GLU A 507 12.00 -43.79 -3.22
CA GLU A 507 13.27 -43.45 -2.63
C GLU A 507 14.41 -43.46 -3.69
N VAL A 508 15.32 -42.48 -3.58
CA VAL A 508 16.53 -42.38 -4.42
C VAL A 508 17.72 -42.07 -3.52
N PHE A 509 18.57 -43.08 -3.35
CA PHE A 509 19.72 -43.02 -2.40
C PHE A 509 19.24 -42.70 -0.98
N ASN A 510 19.62 -41.53 -0.45
CA ASN A 510 19.28 -41.06 0.87
C ASN A 510 18.14 -39.99 0.84
N GLN A 511 17.41 -39.89 -0.28
CA GLN A 511 16.32 -38.95 -0.47
C GLN A 511 15.01 -39.66 -0.82
N ILE A 512 13.93 -39.08 -0.42
CA ILE A 512 12.59 -39.53 -0.77
C ILE A 512 11.91 -38.45 -1.63
N LEU A 513 11.36 -38.85 -2.78
CA LEU A 513 10.50 -37.98 -3.58
C LEU A 513 9.08 -38.08 -3.06
N ILE A 514 8.49 -36.95 -2.75
CA ILE A 514 7.09 -36.85 -2.36
C ILE A 514 6.25 -36.09 -3.41
N ASN A 515 4.95 -36.38 -3.46
CA ASN A 515 3.95 -35.58 -4.14
C ASN A 515 2.86 -35.18 -3.15
N SER A 516 2.99 -33.96 -2.60
CA SER A 516 2.01 -33.46 -1.62
C SER A 516 0.85 -32.78 -2.32
N LYS A 517 -0.39 -33.17 -1.93
CA LYS A 517 -1.63 -32.59 -2.43
C LYS A 517 -2.45 -32.07 -1.26
N PHE A 518 -2.77 -30.79 -1.29
CA PHE A 518 -3.58 -30.14 -0.26
C PHE A 518 -4.80 -29.48 -0.88
N ASN A 519 -5.93 -29.56 -0.18
CA ASN A 519 -7.18 -28.92 -0.55
C ASN A 519 -7.76 -28.20 0.65
N TYR A 520 -8.13 -26.93 0.46
CA TYR A 520 -8.71 -26.10 1.52
C TYR A 520 -9.99 -25.45 1.00
N ILE A 521 -11.01 -25.40 1.87
CA ILE A 521 -12.23 -24.62 1.66
C ILE A 521 -12.26 -23.55 2.74
N ASN A 522 -12.24 -22.29 2.35
CA ASN A 522 -12.17 -21.14 3.25
C ASN A 522 -13.43 -20.30 3.14
N LEU A 523 -14.07 -20.05 4.27
CA LEU A 523 -15.22 -19.17 4.41
C LEU A 523 -14.76 -17.83 5.00
N SER A 524 -15.11 -16.73 4.37
CA SER A 524 -14.90 -15.39 4.91
C SER A 524 -16.20 -14.61 4.91
N ALA A 525 -16.45 -13.88 5.98
CA ALA A 525 -17.66 -13.11 6.15
C ALA A 525 -17.36 -11.77 6.83
N GLN A 526 -18.17 -10.78 6.53
CA GLN A 526 -18.11 -9.49 7.23
C GLN A 526 -19.49 -8.95 7.50
N THR A 527 -19.60 -8.17 8.55
CA THR A 527 -20.74 -7.29 8.78
C THR A 527 -20.27 -6.00 9.40
N GLY A 528 -20.94 -4.89 9.10
CA GLY A 528 -20.54 -3.60 9.61
C GLY A 528 -21.69 -2.59 9.63
N ILE A 529 -21.63 -1.70 10.61
CA ILE A 529 -22.55 -0.60 10.79
C ILE A 529 -21.76 0.69 10.76
N SER A 530 -22.28 1.67 10.03
CA SER A 530 -21.79 3.04 10.02
C SER A 530 -22.92 3.97 10.41
N ALA A 531 -22.71 4.77 11.45
CA ALA A 531 -23.74 5.70 11.94
C ALA A 531 -23.13 7.08 12.22
N MET A 532 -23.84 8.13 11.79
CA MET A 532 -23.54 9.50 12.16
C MET A 532 -24.04 9.77 13.57
N LEU A 533 -23.15 10.09 14.50
CA LEU A 533 -23.47 10.50 15.87
C LEU A 533 -23.84 11.98 15.92
N SER A 534 -23.25 12.77 15.02
CA SER A 534 -23.53 14.20 14.84
C SER A 534 -23.18 14.60 13.41
N ASN A 535 -23.34 15.87 13.05
CA ASN A 535 -22.93 16.37 11.72
C ASN A 535 -21.42 16.26 11.46
N THR A 536 -20.61 16.08 12.50
CA THR A 536 -19.15 16.02 12.41
C THR A 536 -18.57 14.71 12.93
N SER A 537 -19.36 13.87 13.58
CA SER A 537 -18.88 12.66 14.24
C SER A 537 -19.58 11.43 13.70
N LYS A 538 -18.79 10.37 13.45
CA LYS A 538 -19.22 9.10 12.88
C LYS A 538 -18.65 7.96 13.68
N VAL A 539 -19.43 6.90 13.86
CA VAL A 539 -18.97 5.62 14.39
C VAL A 539 -19.12 4.53 13.32
N ASN A 540 -18.07 3.73 13.16
CA ASN A 540 -18.12 2.49 12.40
C ASN A 540 -17.84 1.33 13.37
N ILE A 541 -18.61 0.25 13.25
CA ILE A 541 -18.40 -1.01 14.00
C ILE A 541 -18.42 -2.13 12.98
N SER A 542 -17.41 -2.97 12.97
CA SER A 542 -17.31 -4.09 12.04
C SER A 542 -16.84 -5.37 12.72
N TYR A 543 -17.40 -6.46 12.28
CA TYR A 543 -16.95 -7.82 12.58
C TYR A 543 -16.52 -8.51 11.29
N ILE A 544 -15.39 -9.23 11.38
CA ILE A 544 -14.72 -9.85 10.27
C ILE A 544 -14.36 -11.28 10.64
N LEU A 545 -14.85 -12.25 9.89
CA LEU A 545 -14.38 -13.62 9.83
C LEU A 545 -13.54 -13.77 8.58
N SER A 546 -12.30 -14.22 8.72
CA SER A 546 -11.38 -14.47 7.60
C SER A 546 -10.71 -15.83 7.78
N GLN A 547 -10.79 -16.68 6.76
CA GLN A 547 -10.06 -17.94 6.70
C GLN A 547 -9.03 -17.89 5.57
N ARG A 548 -7.86 -18.46 5.82
CA ARG A 548 -6.81 -18.57 4.81
C ARG A 548 -6.13 -19.94 4.81
N ALA A 549 -5.86 -20.45 3.64
CA ALA A 549 -4.96 -21.57 3.47
C ALA A 549 -3.51 -21.15 3.77
N PRO A 550 -2.64 -22.07 4.22
CA PRO A 550 -1.21 -21.81 4.32
C PRO A 550 -0.60 -21.39 2.97
N ASN A 551 0.42 -20.55 3.03
CA ASN A 551 1.19 -20.14 1.85
C ASN A 551 2.23 -21.24 1.48
N PRO A 552 2.69 -21.33 0.22
CA PRO A 552 3.72 -22.29 -0.18
C PRO A 552 5.00 -22.26 0.66
N SER A 553 5.47 -21.09 1.10
CA SER A 553 6.63 -21.02 2.00
C SER A 553 6.33 -21.60 3.38
N GLU A 554 5.13 -21.44 3.91
CA GLU A 554 4.70 -21.94 5.22
C GLU A 554 4.64 -23.48 5.22
N LEU A 555 4.27 -24.09 4.09
CA LEU A 555 4.21 -25.54 3.92
C LEU A 555 5.58 -26.14 3.52
N PHE A 556 6.26 -25.52 2.56
CA PHE A 556 7.28 -26.21 1.78
C PHE A 556 8.70 -25.69 1.96
N SER A 557 8.94 -24.55 2.67
CA SER A 557 10.32 -24.05 2.89
C SER A 557 11.21 -25.13 3.48
N ASP A 558 12.44 -25.32 2.91
CA ASP A 558 13.33 -26.35 3.41
C ASP A 558 14.78 -26.10 2.97
N GLY A 559 15.43 -25.15 3.60
CA GLY A 559 16.83 -24.88 3.30
C GLY A 559 17.30 -23.48 3.64
N LEU A 560 18.47 -23.12 3.18
CA LEU A 560 19.07 -21.81 3.43
C LEU A 560 18.39 -20.76 2.54
N HIS A 561 17.82 -19.75 3.20
CA HIS A 561 17.32 -18.53 2.59
C HIS A 561 18.44 -17.49 2.63
N HIS A 562 19.09 -17.31 1.48
CA HIS A 562 20.34 -16.56 1.41
C HIS A 562 20.15 -15.07 1.68
N ALA A 563 19.03 -14.48 1.27
CA ALA A 563 18.70 -13.09 1.55
C ALA A 563 18.61 -12.76 3.04
N MET A 564 18.25 -13.78 3.86
CA MET A 564 18.12 -13.66 5.31
C MET A 564 19.32 -14.15 6.07
N ALA A 565 20.22 -14.87 5.43
CA ALA A 565 21.25 -15.63 6.10
C ALA A 565 20.67 -16.53 7.22
N ALA A 566 19.59 -17.26 6.91
CA ALA A 566 18.87 -18.15 7.84
C ALA A 566 18.39 -19.41 7.13
N ILE A 567 18.29 -20.51 7.87
CA ILE A 567 17.67 -21.73 7.40
C ILE A 567 16.16 -21.65 7.72
N GLU A 568 15.33 -21.90 6.74
CA GLU A 568 13.87 -21.90 6.90
C GLU A 568 13.31 -23.31 6.71
N TYR A 569 12.43 -23.70 7.64
CA TYR A 569 11.68 -24.94 7.57
C TYR A 569 10.17 -24.67 7.58
N GLY A 570 9.49 -25.13 6.54
CA GLY A 570 8.04 -25.19 6.46
C GLY A 570 7.51 -26.40 7.24
N ASN A 571 6.20 -26.42 7.46
CA ASN A 571 5.52 -27.49 8.17
C ASN A 571 4.29 -27.96 7.38
N LEU A 572 4.34 -29.21 6.86
CA LEU A 572 3.25 -29.81 6.08
C LEU A 572 1.98 -30.05 6.91
N GLY A 573 2.08 -30.03 8.25
CA GLY A 573 0.96 -30.20 9.18
C GLY A 573 0.11 -28.95 9.39
N ILE A 574 0.51 -27.78 8.88
CA ILE A 574 -0.22 -26.54 9.06
C ILE A 574 -1.59 -26.59 8.38
N LYS A 575 -2.62 -26.21 9.14
CA LYS A 575 -4.02 -26.17 8.71
C LYS A 575 -4.46 -24.74 8.39
N THR A 576 -5.71 -24.58 7.97
CA THR A 576 -6.36 -23.28 7.75
C THR A 576 -6.29 -22.41 9.00
N GLU A 577 -5.83 -21.19 8.85
CA GLU A 577 -5.91 -20.15 9.86
C GLU A 577 -7.30 -19.50 9.83
N THR A 578 -7.91 -19.26 10.99
CA THR A 578 -9.23 -18.65 11.13
C THR A 578 -9.16 -17.45 12.07
N SER A 579 -9.43 -16.26 11.55
CA SER A 579 -9.39 -14.99 12.30
C SER A 579 -10.79 -14.43 12.53
N HIS A 580 -11.12 -14.12 13.77
CA HIS A 580 -12.29 -13.37 14.21
C HIS A 580 -11.84 -12.00 14.70
N LYS A 581 -12.22 -10.93 14.02
CA LYS A 581 -11.79 -9.56 14.34
C LYS A 581 -12.98 -8.63 14.54
N PHE A 582 -12.97 -7.87 15.62
CA PHE A 582 -13.83 -6.72 15.85
C PHE A 582 -13.01 -5.44 15.73
N LEU A 583 -13.54 -4.49 15.00
CA LEU A 583 -12.94 -3.17 14.80
C LEU A 583 -14.01 -2.10 15.06
N VAL A 584 -13.67 -1.13 15.88
CA VAL A 584 -14.47 0.08 16.09
C VAL A 584 -13.68 1.27 15.60
N SER A 585 -14.30 2.16 14.87
CA SER A 585 -13.66 3.40 14.40
C SER A 585 -14.55 4.59 14.78
N LEU A 586 -14.04 5.46 15.63
CA LEU A 586 -14.68 6.70 16.03
C LEU A 586 -13.95 7.84 15.32
N SER A 587 -14.66 8.56 14.45
CA SER A 587 -14.09 9.69 13.72
C SER A 587 -14.87 10.96 13.98
N THR A 588 -14.15 12.07 14.16
CA THR A 588 -14.70 13.42 14.22
C THR A 588 -13.96 14.28 13.23
N ASN A 589 -14.70 14.98 12.38
CA ASN A 589 -14.14 15.86 11.35
C ASN A 589 -14.79 17.25 11.47
N SER A 590 -14.04 18.20 12.02
CA SER A 590 -14.42 19.60 12.11
C SER A 590 -13.37 20.51 11.49
N LYS A 591 -13.68 21.77 11.23
CA LYS A 591 -12.74 22.73 10.65
C LYS A 591 -11.44 22.92 11.45
N LYS A 592 -11.50 22.72 12.79
CA LYS A 592 -10.35 22.94 13.68
C LYS A 592 -9.73 21.66 14.21
N PHE A 593 -10.48 20.55 14.20
CA PHE A 593 -10.05 19.32 14.87
C PHE A 593 -10.60 18.10 14.15
N ASN A 594 -9.71 17.22 13.76
CA ASN A 594 -10.03 15.90 13.23
C ASN A 594 -9.45 14.88 14.20
N LEU A 595 -10.22 13.85 14.52
CA LEU A 595 -9.81 12.75 15.39
C LEU A 595 -10.29 11.44 14.77
N LEU A 596 -9.43 10.45 14.82
CA LEU A 596 -9.72 9.06 14.51
C LEU A 596 -9.18 8.18 15.62
N VAL A 597 -10.02 7.35 16.20
CA VAL A 597 -9.67 6.37 17.25
C VAL A 597 -10.16 5.00 16.80
N GLU A 598 -9.28 4.03 16.68
CA GLU A 598 -9.57 2.69 16.15
C GLU A 598 -9.08 1.58 17.09
N PRO A 599 -9.84 1.26 18.17
CA PRO A 599 -9.59 0.04 18.93
C PRO A 599 -10.01 -1.19 18.13
N TYR A 600 -9.24 -2.28 18.26
CA TYR A 600 -9.56 -3.55 17.67
C TYR A 600 -9.15 -4.72 18.56
N ILE A 601 -9.84 -5.85 18.36
CA ILE A 601 -9.57 -7.11 19.04
C ILE A 601 -9.74 -8.25 18.05
N SER A 602 -8.85 -9.23 18.09
CA SER A 602 -8.88 -10.39 17.22
C SER A 602 -8.50 -11.65 18.01
N LYS A 603 -9.25 -12.72 17.78
CA LYS A 603 -8.85 -14.08 18.16
C LYS A 603 -8.60 -14.87 16.88
N ILE A 604 -7.42 -15.47 16.79
CA ILE A 604 -6.98 -16.18 15.59
C ILE A 604 -6.65 -17.61 15.98
N PHE A 605 -7.40 -18.56 15.45
CA PHE A 605 -7.16 -19.97 15.61
C PHE A 605 -6.18 -20.46 14.55
N GLY A 606 -5.15 -21.17 14.98
CA GLY A 606 -4.09 -21.67 14.10
C GLY A 606 -3.31 -20.56 13.43
N TYR A 607 -2.98 -19.46 14.14
CA TYR A 607 -2.14 -18.35 13.65
C TYR A 607 -0.79 -18.88 13.19
N ILE A 608 -0.49 -18.75 11.90
CA ILE A 608 0.75 -19.26 11.30
C ILE A 608 1.84 -18.20 11.47
N PHE A 609 2.95 -18.57 12.09
CA PHE A 609 4.08 -17.67 12.31
C PHE A 609 5.40 -18.40 12.01
N ILE A 610 6.48 -17.67 12.00
CA ILE A 610 7.84 -18.21 11.86
C ILE A 610 8.66 -17.72 13.03
N GLU A 611 9.36 -18.64 13.69
CA GLU A 611 10.17 -18.34 14.86
C GLU A 611 11.56 -19.01 14.80
N PRO A 612 12.54 -18.45 15.53
CA PRO A 612 13.85 -19.08 15.65
C PRO A 612 13.75 -20.32 16.55
N THR A 613 14.19 -21.47 16.04
CA THR A 613 14.15 -22.75 16.75
C THR A 613 15.53 -23.33 17.02
N GLY A 614 16.62 -22.67 16.58
CA GLY A 614 17.99 -23.15 16.81
C GLY A 614 19.02 -22.45 15.95
N LEU A 615 20.22 -23.01 16.00
CA LEU A 615 21.32 -22.64 15.09
C LEU A 615 21.85 -23.91 14.41
N LYS A 616 22.23 -23.80 13.15
CA LYS A 616 22.80 -24.94 12.39
C LYS A 616 24.09 -24.53 11.69
N GLN A 617 25.12 -25.31 11.95
CA GLN A 617 26.37 -25.23 11.20
C GLN A 617 26.24 -26.00 9.89
N THR A 618 26.63 -25.37 8.80
CA THR A 618 26.65 -25.96 7.44
C THR A 618 28.03 -25.79 6.82
N ILE A 619 28.25 -26.42 5.68
CA ILE A 619 29.47 -26.19 4.89
C ILE A 619 29.61 -24.76 4.35
N ARG A 620 28.52 -23.96 4.43
CA ARG A 620 28.47 -22.60 3.95
C ARG A 620 28.58 -21.56 5.07
N GLY A 621 28.44 -21.97 6.32
CA GLY A 621 28.49 -21.11 7.48
C GLY A 621 27.51 -21.55 8.58
N ALA A 622 27.43 -20.75 9.61
CA ALA A 622 26.49 -20.90 10.72
C ALA A 622 25.29 -19.97 10.53
N PHE A 623 24.10 -20.52 10.70
CA PHE A 623 22.87 -19.79 10.45
C PHE A 623 21.83 -20.08 11.53
N PRO A 624 21.03 -19.07 11.94
CA PRO A 624 19.83 -19.31 12.73
C PRO A 624 18.83 -20.15 11.92
N VAL A 625 18.14 -21.05 12.60
CA VAL A 625 17.08 -21.87 12.05
C VAL A 625 15.74 -21.24 12.43
N TRP A 626 14.90 -21.02 11.43
CA TRP A 626 13.57 -20.51 11.59
C TRP A 626 12.57 -21.55 11.10
N THR A 627 11.56 -21.87 11.92
CA THR A 627 10.57 -22.89 11.60
C THR A 627 9.19 -22.28 11.59
N TYR A 628 8.40 -22.62 10.57
CA TYR A 628 6.98 -22.27 10.53
C TYR A 628 6.20 -23.21 11.45
N ASP A 629 5.37 -22.60 12.27
CA ASP A 629 4.42 -23.31 13.15
C ASP A 629 3.11 -22.52 13.23
N ASN A 630 2.14 -23.05 13.97
CA ASN A 630 0.85 -22.42 14.17
C ASN A 630 0.35 -22.56 15.60
N THR A 631 -0.25 -21.49 16.11
CA THR A 631 -0.80 -21.42 17.47
C THR A 631 -2.10 -20.63 17.53
N ASP A 632 -2.87 -20.79 18.60
CA ASP A 632 -4.03 -19.93 18.86
C ASP A 632 -3.54 -18.61 19.46
N THR A 633 -3.95 -17.51 18.87
CA THR A 633 -3.43 -16.17 19.23
C THR A 633 -4.55 -15.21 19.58
N PHE A 634 -4.32 -14.43 20.64
CA PHE A 634 -5.09 -13.24 20.99
C PHE A 634 -4.33 -12.00 20.59
N LEU A 635 -4.97 -11.10 19.81
CA LEU A 635 -4.36 -9.88 19.34
C LEU A 635 -5.31 -8.71 19.56
N THR A 636 -4.81 -7.61 20.16
CA THR A 636 -5.59 -6.39 20.36
C THR A 636 -4.70 -5.16 20.18
N GLY A 637 -5.31 -4.03 19.88
CA GLY A 637 -4.56 -2.80 19.68
C GLY A 637 -5.43 -1.57 19.60
N LEU A 638 -4.75 -0.43 19.51
CA LEU A 638 -5.35 0.89 19.40
C LEU A 638 -4.54 1.75 18.44
N ASP A 639 -5.21 2.27 17.42
CA ASP A 639 -4.67 3.30 16.54
C ASP A 639 -5.33 4.64 16.86
N LEU A 640 -4.52 5.70 16.93
CA LEU A 640 -4.95 7.06 17.16
C LEU A 640 -4.36 7.99 16.10
N SER A 641 -5.19 8.82 15.51
CA SER A 641 -4.77 9.91 14.62
C SER A 641 -5.56 11.17 14.95
N SER A 642 -4.87 12.29 15.08
CA SER A 642 -5.51 13.59 15.31
C SER A 642 -4.81 14.69 14.54
N LYS A 643 -5.59 15.66 14.07
CA LYS A 643 -5.12 16.88 13.42
C LYS A 643 -5.78 18.09 14.03
N PHE A 644 -4.98 19.01 14.52
CA PHE A 644 -5.42 20.29 15.06
C PHE A 644 -5.01 21.42 14.12
N SER A 645 -5.97 22.14 13.56
CA SER A 645 -5.71 23.41 12.87
C SER A 645 -5.63 24.53 13.92
N ILE A 646 -4.40 24.83 14.39
CA ILE A 646 -4.14 25.87 15.39
C ILE A 646 -4.50 27.23 14.80
N SER A 647 -4.18 27.44 13.54
CA SER A 647 -4.57 28.59 12.74
C SER A 647 -4.70 28.20 11.26
N GLU A 648 -5.08 29.12 10.40
CA GLU A 648 -5.11 28.86 8.96
C GLU A 648 -3.71 28.58 8.36
N LYS A 649 -2.65 28.89 9.10
CA LYS A 649 -1.25 28.74 8.68
C LYS A 649 -0.53 27.60 9.38
N LEU A 650 -1.04 27.15 10.53
CA LEU A 650 -0.33 26.23 11.42
C LEU A 650 -1.24 25.07 11.82
N SER A 651 -0.81 23.85 11.53
CA SER A 651 -1.43 22.62 12.00
C SER A 651 -0.46 21.78 12.84
N PHE A 652 -1.05 21.01 13.74
CA PHE A 652 -0.38 20.00 14.54
C PHE A 652 -1.09 18.65 14.32
N ASP A 653 -0.34 17.65 13.87
CA ASP A 653 -0.83 16.30 13.68
C ASP A 653 -0.14 15.37 14.71
N PHE A 654 -0.90 14.46 15.29
CA PHE A 654 -0.43 13.45 16.23
C PHE A 654 -0.98 12.08 15.82
N GLY A 655 -0.11 11.07 15.79
CA GLY A 655 -0.50 9.68 15.60
C GLY A 655 0.20 8.77 16.57
N ALA A 656 -0.48 7.71 16.98
CA ALA A 656 0.08 6.67 17.86
C ALA A 656 -0.54 5.31 17.53
N SER A 657 0.23 4.24 17.72
CA SER A 657 -0.22 2.87 17.52
C SER A 657 0.37 1.94 18.57
N TYR A 658 -0.47 1.08 19.11
CA TYR A 658 -0.11 0.03 20.04
C TYR A 658 -0.73 -1.29 19.64
N VAL A 659 0.07 -2.36 19.68
CA VAL A 659 -0.35 -3.74 19.40
C VAL A 659 0.10 -4.64 20.55
N TYR A 660 -0.82 -5.44 21.03
CA TYR A 660 -0.58 -6.53 21.97
C TYR A 660 -0.92 -7.85 21.28
N ALA A 661 -0.02 -8.82 21.32
CA ALA A 661 -0.28 -10.17 20.79
C ALA A 661 0.28 -11.23 21.74
N GLN A 662 -0.52 -12.28 21.96
CA GLN A 662 -0.24 -13.37 22.89
C GLN A 662 -0.55 -14.71 22.24
N ASP A 663 0.40 -15.62 22.29
CA ASP A 663 0.20 -17.05 22.11
C ASP A 663 -0.63 -17.58 23.27
N LEU A 664 -1.74 -18.25 22.96
CA LEU A 664 -2.66 -18.78 23.97
C LEU A 664 -2.33 -20.22 24.39
N ASN A 665 -1.50 -20.93 23.59
CA ASN A 665 -1.11 -22.31 23.90
C ASN A 665 0.08 -22.33 24.87
N ASP A 666 1.13 -21.56 24.54
CA ASP A 666 2.37 -21.51 25.33
C ASP A 666 2.41 -20.34 26.31
N ASN A 667 1.41 -19.43 26.22
CA ASN A 667 1.30 -18.23 27.04
C ASN A 667 2.50 -17.28 26.88
N GLU A 668 3.05 -17.20 25.69
CA GLU A 668 4.18 -16.34 25.34
C GLU A 668 3.78 -15.17 24.41
N PRO A 669 4.54 -14.08 24.34
CA PRO A 669 4.34 -13.04 23.36
C PRO A 669 4.58 -13.57 21.94
N ILE A 670 3.81 -13.08 20.95
CA ILE A 670 4.11 -13.35 19.53
C ILE A 670 5.31 -12.54 19.06
N ILE A 671 6.17 -13.16 18.27
CA ILE A 671 7.38 -12.55 17.71
C ILE A 671 7.04 -11.48 16.65
N LEU A 672 7.95 -10.49 16.45
CA LEU A 672 7.88 -9.45 15.42
C LEU A 672 6.63 -8.55 15.51
N ILE A 673 6.05 -8.41 16.68
CA ILE A 673 4.98 -7.45 16.93
C ILE A 673 5.57 -6.05 17.07
N PRO A 674 5.03 -5.03 16.34
CA PRO A 674 5.53 -3.67 16.41
C PRO A 674 5.53 -3.11 17.84
N PRO A 675 6.58 -2.43 18.30
CA PRO A 675 6.57 -1.72 19.56
C PRO A 675 5.58 -0.55 19.52
N PHE A 676 5.17 -0.05 20.69
CA PHE A 676 4.43 1.21 20.76
C PHE A 676 5.19 2.29 20.01
N ASN A 677 4.51 3.01 19.14
CA ASN A 677 5.12 4.08 18.36
C ASN A 677 4.18 5.28 18.24
N SER A 678 4.75 6.45 18.03
CA SER A 678 3.99 7.68 17.82
C SER A 678 4.75 8.66 16.93
N TYR A 679 4.00 9.56 16.28
CA TYR A 679 4.59 10.71 15.61
C TYR A 679 3.90 12.00 16.02
N GLN A 680 4.65 13.09 16.01
CA GLN A 680 4.19 14.46 16.21
C GLN A 680 4.67 15.28 15.03
N ARG A 681 3.77 15.95 14.34
CA ARG A 681 4.04 16.73 13.14
C ARG A 681 3.53 18.15 13.29
N ILE A 682 4.35 19.11 13.01
CA ILE A 682 3.99 20.52 12.92
C ILE A 682 4.16 20.94 11.46
N LYS A 683 3.12 21.51 10.87
CA LYS A 683 3.15 22.02 9.51
C LYS A 683 2.76 23.47 9.48
N TYR A 684 3.57 24.28 8.79
CA TYR A 684 3.37 25.70 8.61
C TYR A 684 3.26 26.03 7.12
N ILE A 685 2.16 26.71 6.74
CA ILE A 685 1.88 27.18 5.37
C ILE A 685 1.50 28.65 5.48
N PRO A 686 2.38 29.61 5.10
CA PRO A 686 2.04 31.01 5.12
C PRO A 686 0.93 31.35 4.10
N ARG A 687 0.09 32.35 4.42
CA ARG A 687 -0.90 32.86 3.47
C ARG A 687 -0.16 33.60 2.32
N GLU A 688 -0.68 33.42 1.09
CA GLU A 688 -0.19 34.13 -0.12
C GLU A 688 1.28 33.84 -0.50
N GLU A 689 1.92 32.88 0.19
CA GLU A 689 3.27 32.46 -0.09
C GLU A 689 3.27 31.09 -0.77
N ASN A 690 4.28 30.85 -1.58
CA ASN A 690 4.44 29.65 -2.38
C ASN A 690 5.31 28.57 -1.71
N TRP A 691 5.46 28.59 -0.38
CA TRP A 691 6.28 27.64 0.34
C TRP A 691 5.57 27.06 1.57
N SER A 692 6.02 25.91 2.02
CA SER A 692 5.59 25.26 3.26
C SER A 692 6.77 24.64 3.99
N PHE A 693 6.65 24.54 5.31
CA PHE A 693 7.62 23.86 6.16
C PHE A 693 6.91 22.88 7.08
N GLU A 694 7.50 21.70 7.23
CA GLU A 694 6.99 20.62 8.09
C GLU A 694 8.15 20.03 8.90
N ILE A 695 7.89 19.75 10.17
CA ILE A 695 8.80 18.99 11.03
C ILE A 695 8.02 17.84 11.68
N THR A 696 8.59 16.64 11.65
CA THR A 696 7.97 15.43 12.20
C THR A 696 8.97 14.73 13.13
N ASN A 697 8.57 14.53 14.38
CA ASN A 697 9.27 13.68 15.33
C ASN A 697 8.59 12.31 15.37
N GLN A 698 9.33 11.23 15.11
CA GLN A 698 8.86 9.84 15.20
C GLN A 698 9.53 9.16 16.37
N ILE A 699 8.75 8.59 17.27
CA ILE A 699 9.22 7.93 18.49
C ILE A 699 8.84 6.46 18.41
N TYR A 700 9.81 5.58 18.58
CA TYR A 700 9.66 4.14 18.70
C TYR A 700 10.14 3.71 20.08
N PHE A 701 9.26 3.11 20.86
CA PHE A 701 9.60 2.65 22.19
C PHE A 701 10.31 1.29 22.12
N LYS A 702 11.02 0.91 23.17
CA LYS A 702 11.59 -0.43 23.28
C LYS A 702 10.45 -1.46 23.30
N GLN A 703 10.54 -2.50 22.47
CA GLN A 703 9.64 -3.66 22.60
C GLN A 703 10.01 -4.44 23.86
N THR A 704 9.06 -4.56 24.78
CA THR A 704 9.25 -5.26 26.07
C THR A 704 8.59 -6.64 26.11
N ARG A 705 7.86 -7.00 25.03
CA ARG A 705 7.15 -8.26 24.91
C ARG A 705 7.61 -9.00 23.66
N PHE A 706 8.43 -9.99 23.81
CA PHE A 706 8.94 -10.87 22.77
C PHE A 706 9.26 -12.24 23.38
N PRO A 707 9.17 -13.34 22.60
CA PRO A 707 9.53 -14.67 23.10
C PRO A 707 11.04 -14.74 23.35
N ASP A 708 11.42 -15.61 24.28
CA ASP A 708 12.82 -15.88 24.62
C ASP A 708 13.39 -16.92 23.66
N SER A 709 14.29 -16.50 22.74
CA SER A 709 14.93 -17.37 21.74
C SER A 709 16.42 -17.46 22.00
N ASN A 710 16.76 -18.05 23.16
CA ASN A 710 18.12 -18.27 23.63
C ASN A 710 18.59 -19.69 23.36
N PHE A 711 19.77 -19.82 22.73
CA PHE A 711 20.38 -21.11 22.41
C PHE A 711 21.74 -21.24 23.06
N ILE A 712 21.96 -22.36 23.78
CA ILE A 712 23.24 -22.65 24.45
C ILE A 712 24.11 -23.49 23.52
N PHE A 713 25.34 -23.04 23.31
CA PHE A 713 26.35 -23.74 22.52
C PHE A 713 27.67 -23.84 23.25
N ASP A 714 28.34 -24.95 23.03
CA ASP A 714 29.67 -25.21 23.55
C ASP A 714 30.73 -24.71 22.56
N PHE A 715 31.58 -23.85 23.02
CA PHE A 715 32.75 -23.31 22.29
C PHE A 715 34.03 -23.81 22.87
N ILE A 716 35.06 -23.95 22.02
CA ILE A 716 36.44 -24.25 22.50
C ILE A 716 37.17 -22.92 22.63
N GLU A 717 37.42 -22.48 23.90
CA GLU A 717 38.24 -21.33 24.20
C GLU A 717 39.46 -21.73 25.02
N ASN A 718 40.64 -21.39 24.55
CA ASN A 718 41.90 -21.72 25.19
C ASN A 718 42.05 -23.22 25.55
N GLY A 719 41.50 -24.10 24.69
CA GLY A 719 41.55 -25.55 24.88
C GLY A 719 40.51 -26.09 25.87
N SER A 720 39.61 -25.27 26.42
CA SER A 720 38.53 -25.70 27.30
C SER A 720 37.17 -25.47 26.62
N ILE A 721 36.21 -26.36 26.91
CA ILE A 721 34.82 -26.19 26.47
C ILE A 721 34.15 -25.15 27.37
N VAL A 722 33.61 -24.10 26.77
CA VAL A 722 32.87 -23.02 27.45
C VAL A 722 31.47 -22.92 26.80
N SER A 723 30.45 -23.13 27.60
CA SER A 723 29.04 -22.93 27.14
C SER A 723 28.67 -21.45 27.11
N LYS A 724 28.13 -20.95 25.99
CA LYS A 724 27.67 -19.56 25.84
C LYS A 724 26.25 -19.54 25.32
N THR A 725 25.50 -18.54 25.74
CA THR A 725 24.15 -18.28 25.25
C THR A 725 24.19 -17.36 24.04
N VAL A 726 23.61 -17.80 22.93
CA VAL A 726 23.36 -17.01 21.73
C VAL A 726 21.91 -16.54 21.78
N ASP A 727 21.70 -15.24 21.99
CA ASP A 727 20.39 -14.61 22.06
C ASP A 727 20.09 -13.94 20.71
N ILE A 728 19.02 -14.40 20.05
CA ILE A 728 18.48 -13.82 18.81
C ILE A 728 17.08 -13.24 18.98
N SER A 729 16.67 -12.99 20.24
CA SER A 729 15.37 -12.41 20.59
C SER A 729 15.48 -10.98 21.09
N GLU A 730 16.60 -10.58 21.70
CA GLU A 730 16.74 -9.32 22.40
C GLU A 730 16.25 -8.11 21.60
N SER A 731 15.41 -7.29 22.28
CA SER A 731 14.89 -6.06 21.69
C SER A 731 15.88 -4.91 21.87
N PRO A 732 16.19 -4.16 20.80
CA PRO A 732 17.02 -2.98 20.88
C PRO A 732 16.34 -1.86 21.70
N ALA A 733 17.13 -0.86 22.13
CA ALA A 733 16.61 0.33 22.78
C ALA A 733 15.64 1.10 21.89
N GLY A 734 14.65 1.74 22.52
CA GLY A 734 13.78 2.70 21.83
C GLY A 734 14.58 3.87 21.26
N TYR A 735 14.03 4.52 20.26
CA TYR A 735 14.71 5.61 19.55
C TYR A 735 13.72 6.66 19.04
N ASN A 736 14.24 7.83 18.65
CA ASN A 736 13.49 8.84 17.94
C ASN A 736 14.21 9.28 16.67
N ARG A 737 13.43 9.67 15.67
CA ARG A 737 13.92 10.27 14.43
C ARG A 737 13.23 11.61 14.20
N LEU A 738 13.99 12.64 13.92
CA LEU A 738 13.49 13.94 13.55
C LEU A 738 13.63 14.12 12.04
N ASN A 739 12.52 14.40 11.37
CA ASN A 739 12.44 14.63 9.93
C ASN A 739 11.94 16.06 9.68
N ALA A 740 12.36 16.67 8.57
CA ALA A 740 11.86 17.97 8.17
C ALA A 740 11.68 18.02 6.65
N VAL A 741 10.66 18.76 6.20
CA VAL A 741 10.36 18.98 4.78
C VAL A 741 10.19 20.47 4.55
N PHE A 742 10.94 21.03 3.61
CA PHE A 742 10.72 22.34 3.04
C PHE A 742 10.27 22.18 1.59
N SER A 743 9.18 22.81 1.22
CA SER A 743 8.62 22.75 -0.13
C SER A 743 8.36 24.17 -0.64
N ILE A 744 8.73 24.45 -1.87
CA ILE A 744 8.48 25.72 -2.52
C ILE A 744 8.02 25.51 -3.98
N ASP A 745 6.89 26.14 -4.34
CA ASP A 745 6.44 26.20 -5.70
C ASP A 745 7.21 27.29 -6.46
N LEU A 746 7.83 26.87 -7.56
CA LEU A 746 8.59 27.78 -8.38
C LEU A 746 7.64 28.55 -9.32
N LYS A 747 8.09 29.74 -9.80
CA LYS A 747 7.26 30.52 -10.73
C LYS A 747 6.90 29.70 -11.97
N ASN A 748 5.62 29.61 -12.24
CA ASN A 748 5.10 28.90 -13.41
C ASN A 748 5.64 29.53 -14.71
N GLN A 749 6.15 28.70 -15.61
CA GLN A 749 6.50 29.09 -16.96
C GLN A 749 5.47 28.51 -17.92
N LYS A 750 4.61 29.37 -18.49
CA LYS A 750 3.50 28.98 -19.38
C LYS A 750 2.64 27.84 -18.76
N ASN A 751 2.77 26.61 -19.26
CA ASN A 751 2.00 25.46 -18.83
C ASN A 751 2.75 24.50 -17.90
N ILE A 752 3.96 24.86 -17.43
CA ILE A 752 4.77 24.02 -16.57
C ILE A 752 4.68 24.53 -15.13
N LYS A 753 4.13 23.70 -14.24
CA LYS A 753 4.19 23.90 -12.79
C LYS A 753 5.38 23.14 -12.25
N SER A 754 6.21 23.79 -11.46
CA SER A 754 7.39 23.18 -10.85
C SER A 754 7.45 23.44 -9.36
N ASN A 755 7.91 22.42 -8.63
CA ASN A 755 8.04 22.44 -7.18
C ASN A 755 9.41 21.88 -6.78
N LEU A 756 10.11 22.59 -5.88
CA LEU A 756 11.35 22.14 -5.26
C LEU A 756 11.04 21.71 -3.82
N ARG A 757 11.52 20.53 -3.43
CA ARG A 757 11.47 20.05 -2.05
C ARG A 757 12.85 19.71 -1.54
N ILE A 758 13.10 20.04 -0.28
CA ILE A 758 14.27 19.61 0.48
C ILE A 758 13.75 18.80 1.67
N ILE A 759 14.14 17.55 1.72
CA ILE A 759 13.64 16.59 2.71
C ILE A 759 14.83 16.11 3.54
N GLY A 760 14.78 16.32 4.84
CA GLY A 760 15.74 15.78 5.80
C GLY A 760 15.12 14.62 6.58
N GLN A 761 15.72 13.45 6.48
CA GLN A 761 15.34 12.27 7.27
C GLN A 761 16.40 12.00 8.33
N ASN A 762 15.96 11.66 9.55
CA ASN A 762 16.86 11.46 10.70
C ASN A 762 17.90 12.59 10.84
N ILE A 763 17.44 13.86 10.80
CA ILE A 763 18.32 15.04 10.73
C ILE A 763 19.26 15.18 11.93
N ILE A 764 18.86 14.66 13.10
CA ILE A 764 19.69 14.62 14.31
C ILE A 764 20.69 13.45 14.31
N ASN A 765 20.67 12.64 13.26
CA ASN A 765 21.56 11.49 13.06
C ASN A 765 21.57 10.51 14.23
N THR A 766 20.36 10.12 14.70
CA THR A 766 20.20 9.11 15.74
C THR A 766 20.77 7.78 15.24
N ASN A 767 21.65 7.14 16.04
CA ASN A 767 22.06 5.75 15.80
C ASN A 767 21.04 4.82 16.45
N PHE A 768 20.46 3.91 15.68
CA PHE A 768 19.42 3.03 16.18
C PHE A 768 19.43 1.68 15.47
N ARG A 769 18.77 0.70 16.08
CA ARG A 769 18.40 -0.59 15.50
C ARG A 769 16.90 -0.74 15.67
N ASP A 770 16.18 -1.02 14.57
CA ASP A 770 14.73 -1.23 14.62
C ASP A 770 14.42 -2.66 15.04
N TYR A 771 13.49 -2.87 15.99
CA TYR A 771 13.07 -4.21 16.41
C TYR A 771 12.54 -5.05 15.25
N LEU A 772 11.87 -4.43 14.29
CA LEU A 772 11.30 -5.09 13.11
C LEU A 772 12.31 -5.27 11.96
N ASN A 773 13.58 -4.86 12.15
CA ASN A 773 14.63 -5.17 11.21
C ASN A 773 15.28 -6.52 11.57
N ARG A 774 15.09 -7.55 10.75
CA ARG A 774 15.63 -8.89 10.98
C ARG A 774 17.18 -8.93 10.93
N MET A 775 17.80 -7.91 10.31
CA MET A 775 19.26 -7.72 10.31
C MET A 775 19.78 -6.88 11.49
N ARG A 776 18.90 -6.50 12.45
CA ARG A 776 19.26 -5.67 13.62
C ARG A 776 20.43 -6.18 14.45
N PHE A 777 20.65 -7.48 14.45
CA PHE A 777 21.75 -8.10 15.19
C PHE A 777 23.11 -7.80 14.56
N TYR A 778 23.16 -7.60 13.25
CA TYR A 778 24.40 -7.42 12.49
C TYR A 778 24.77 -5.97 12.26
N ALA A 779 23.80 -5.06 12.15
CA ALA A 779 24.07 -3.66 11.84
C ALA A 779 23.00 -2.70 12.40
N SER A 780 23.36 -1.42 12.55
CA SER A 780 22.43 -0.33 12.79
C SER A 780 21.66 0.05 11.52
N ASP A 781 20.52 0.69 11.70
CA ASP A 781 19.71 1.27 10.61
C ASP A 781 20.33 2.56 10.06
N LEU A 782 19.71 3.12 9.00
CA LEU A 782 20.23 4.24 8.23
C LEU A 782 20.39 5.51 9.06
N GLY A 783 21.53 6.17 8.90
CA GLY A 783 21.81 7.49 9.42
C GLY A 783 21.02 8.60 8.72
N ARG A 784 21.49 9.85 8.90
CA ARG A 784 20.88 11.02 8.28
C ARG A 784 20.89 10.94 6.75
N ASN A 785 19.75 11.31 6.14
CA ASN A 785 19.60 11.46 4.71
C ASN A 785 19.02 12.84 4.38
N ILE A 786 19.61 13.54 3.41
CA ILE A 786 19.07 14.78 2.85
C ILE A 786 18.74 14.50 1.39
N GLN A 787 17.50 14.79 1.01
CA GLN A 787 17.01 14.62 -0.35
C GLN A 787 16.66 15.97 -0.95
N ILE A 788 16.95 16.13 -2.24
CA ILE A 788 16.53 17.29 -3.06
C ILE A 788 15.67 16.74 -4.18
N GLN A 789 14.42 17.15 -4.21
CA GLN A 789 13.43 16.68 -5.17
C GLN A 789 12.92 17.84 -6.02
N LEU A 790 12.97 17.68 -7.33
CA LEU A 790 12.37 18.56 -8.33
C LEU A 790 11.20 17.86 -8.99
N ASN A 791 10.03 18.49 -8.95
CA ASN A 791 8.80 17.97 -9.54
C ASN A 791 8.31 18.92 -10.62
N PHE A 792 7.86 18.34 -11.72
CA PHE A 792 7.32 19.07 -12.87
C PHE A 792 5.95 18.47 -13.25
N LYS A 793 4.99 19.34 -13.57
CA LYS A 793 3.70 18.98 -14.18
C LYS A 793 3.51 19.86 -15.42
N TYR A 794 3.13 19.28 -16.53
CA TYR A 794 3.04 19.95 -17.84
C TYR A 794 1.95 19.33 -18.71
#